data_d2d53cbcaf9b0cabb0fcccc4edc11c7f
#
_entry.id   d2d53cbcaf9b0cabb0fcccc4edc11c7f
#
_cell.length_a   1.000
_cell.length_b   1.000
_cell.length_c   1.000
_cell.angle_alpha   90.00
_cell.angle_beta   90.00
_cell.angle_gamma   90.00
#
_symmetry.space_group_name_H-M   'P 1'
#
loop_
_entity.id
_entity.type
_entity.pdbx_description
1 polymer ?
#
loop_
_entity_poly.entity_id
_entity_poly.type
_entity_poly.pdbx_seq_one_letter_code
_entity_poly.pdbx_strand_id
1 'polypeptide(L)'
;MIRTISENDLSALRRQTFVFSAAFTACCLLIADIDVVHAQDDDEPIEEIVTLGTRAPGRVSADLAVPVDTLPAEAMTATGQTEVGRMLQTLAPSFNFSSSSISDGTDALRPATLRGLGPDQTLVLVNGKRRHQAALIHINNSVGRGTAGTDMNAIPAAAIKSIEVLRDGAAAQYGSDAIAGVININLRDDAEGGSALVSAGQTTESDGTVYNVDFNKGLSLGDDGYMNLSLNYRDRERTNRANPQGVCLYGGCVDTDGNGFLEPAPGNETREVSGPGRDPFRIGDADSEQFAAVINAGYGLGDGELYGFVTYARRENNSGAFYRNPSSGSAALDDGENVIVDGFLPNINSDIVDQSVNVGYRTEFDDGAYLDVSITDGRNRIDYTTSNTVNYSFVNELNFGRALSDADIRSSVPREAFAYGIELNLQTINVDYSKPFGDVFVAIGSELRTDEYKIIPGDEYSYRDFDTLDGVSLFAQDGPGGTQGFGGIAPESAVDESRNVISFYGDVEWQALDNLLVNGAVRYDDYDGFGDTTNFKLAANLAVTDTVRLRGAVSTGFRAPSMQQLFFNNISTQFIGGEQIETGTFRNDSAVAQAIGIPSLKEEESTNFSVGIVWDITDNWDIAIDYYSIDIDDRIVISNNLGRGLSPALDAALDATGSGGGQFFLNAIDTETDGFDIVSTLSDIRLAGGDLSLTLAANFTDTEIARIFSNSPTLGAIAPDVIFGGFQPSVIETWQPDSRISLTGNWIRNSWSVNLGLQNYGEYTTVDSGPQTYGSELLTDLRVSYDFGNGINAFVSGINIFDVTPDEVTNSGSRGGLFESAPGAEDLASPTVFRYSRRSAPFGFNGAYWSVGLQMNF
;
A
#
# COMPACT_ATOMS: atom_id res chain seq x y z
N MET A 1 -9.49 -39.40 17.33
CA MET A 1 -8.63 -39.67 16.15
C MET A 1 -7.35 -38.90 16.35
N ILE A 2 -6.23 -39.57 16.49
CA ILE A 2 -4.94 -38.89 16.68
C ILE A 2 -4.48 -38.50 15.27
N ARG A 3 -4.46 -37.19 14.98
CA ARG A 3 -3.83 -36.66 13.76
C ARG A 3 -2.32 -36.83 13.88
N THR A 4 -1.71 -37.57 13.01
CA THR A 4 -0.25 -37.65 12.86
C THR A 4 0.23 -36.30 12.33
N ILE A 5 0.98 -35.57 13.14
CA ILE A 5 1.66 -34.32 12.76
C ILE A 5 2.71 -34.65 11.70
N SER A 6 2.70 -33.97 10.56
CA SER A 6 3.66 -34.17 9.47
C SER A 6 5.06 -33.66 9.84
N GLU A 7 6.12 -34.18 9.18
CA GLU A 7 7.49 -33.67 9.40
C GLU A 7 7.66 -32.19 9.05
N ASN A 8 6.82 -31.65 8.17
CA ASN A 8 6.78 -30.21 7.83
C ASN A 8 6.20 -29.38 8.97
N ASP A 9 5.14 -29.85 9.66
CA ASP A 9 4.56 -29.18 10.83
C ASP A 9 5.56 -29.15 11.99
N LEU A 10 6.37 -30.21 12.15
CA LEU A 10 7.45 -30.27 13.15
C LEU A 10 8.63 -29.36 12.82
N SER A 11 8.92 -29.10 11.53
CA SER A 11 9.97 -28.17 11.11
C SER A 11 9.58 -26.72 11.31
N ALA A 12 8.31 -26.38 11.03
CA ALA A 12 7.73 -25.05 11.28
C ALA A 12 7.67 -24.77 12.78
N LEU A 13 7.17 -25.71 13.59
CA LEU A 13 7.15 -25.59 15.06
C LEU A 13 8.56 -25.42 15.66
N ARG A 14 9.57 -26.13 15.12
CA ARG A 14 10.96 -26.00 15.56
C ARG A 14 11.59 -24.66 15.18
N ARG A 15 11.28 -24.12 13.99
CA ARG A 15 11.73 -22.78 13.58
C ARG A 15 11.08 -21.70 14.44
N GLN A 16 9.76 -21.75 14.64
CA GLN A 16 9.03 -20.81 15.49
C GLN A 16 9.52 -20.83 16.94
N THR A 17 9.72 -22.01 17.53
CA THR A 17 10.25 -22.16 18.90
C THR A 17 11.70 -21.66 19.01
N PHE A 18 12.52 -21.80 17.97
CA PHE A 18 13.91 -21.36 17.96
C PHE A 18 14.02 -19.84 17.83
N VAL A 19 13.22 -19.22 16.94
CA VAL A 19 13.19 -17.76 16.75
C VAL A 19 12.62 -17.07 18.01
N PHE A 20 11.53 -17.58 18.58
CA PHE A 20 10.94 -17.04 19.81
C PHE A 20 11.90 -17.19 21.02
N SER A 21 12.57 -18.33 21.14
CA SER A 21 13.57 -18.58 22.19
C SER A 21 14.82 -17.74 21.99
N ALA A 22 15.28 -17.52 20.75
CA ALA A 22 16.43 -16.68 20.43
C ALA A 22 16.14 -15.19 20.63
N ALA A 23 14.98 -14.70 20.19
CA ALA A 23 14.54 -13.32 20.39
C ALA A 23 14.30 -13.02 21.88
N PHE A 24 13.62 -13.93 22.59
CA PHE A 24 13.41 -13.79 24.04
C PHE A 24 14.73 -13.87 24.83
N THR A 25 15.66 -14.75 24.45
CA THR A 25 16.99 -14.86 25.07
C THR A 25 17.86 -13.64 24.75
N ALA A 26 17.79 -13.10 23.52
CA ALA A 26 18.50 -11.87 23.15
C ALA A 26 17.95 -10.66 23.91
N CYS A 27 16.62 -10.51 24.03
CA CYS A 27 15.98 -9.51 24.89
C CYS A 27 16.41 -9.66 26.36
N CYS A 28 16.40 -10.88 26.90
CA CYS A 28 16.81 -11.12 28.28
C CYS A 28 18.32 -10.85 28.53
N LEU A 29 19.19 -11.08 27.54
CA LEU A 29 20.63 -10.80 27.66
C LEU A 29 20.96 -9.30 27.53
N LEU A 30 20.16 -8.54 26.78
CA LEU A 30 20.28 -7.08 26.68
C LEU A 30 19.72 -6.34 27.91
N ILE A 31 18.86 -7.01 28.70
CA ILE A 31 18.22 -6.45 29.90
C ILE A 31 19.08 -6.66 31.17
N ALA A 32 20.06 -7.55 31.14
CA ALA A 32 20.81 -7.99 32.34
C ALA A 32 21.73 -6.89 32.97
N ASP A 33 21.98 -5.75 32.30
CA ASP A 33 22.86 -4.68 32.79
C ASP A 33 22.15 -3.30 32.81
N ILE A 34 20.83 -3.22 32.93
CA ILE A 34 20.08 -1.95 32.88
C ILE A 34 19.67 -1.52 34.30
N ASP A 35 20.24 -0.43 34.78
CA ASP A 35 19.74 0.30 35.94
C ASP A 35 18.42 1.00 35.58
N VAL A 36 17.33 0.67 36.26
CA VAL A 36 16.00 1.28 36.06
C VAL A 36 16.05 2.74 36.54
N VAL A 37 16.13 3.66 35.63
CA VAL A 37 15.96 5.09 35.92
C VAL A 37 14.45 5.38 35.94
N HIS A 38 13.96 5.90 37.06
CA HIS A 38 12.58 6.41 37.15
C HIS A 38 12.50 7.71 36.36
N ALA A 39 11.77 7.71 35.25
CA ALA A 39 11.36 8.94 34.58
C ALA A 39 10.43 9.73 35.52
N GLN A 40 10.71 10.98 35.69
CA GLN A 40 9.86 11.93 36.40
C GLN A 40 8.88 12.50 35.35
N ASP A 41 7.59 12.20 35.50
CA ASP A 41 6.54 12.82 34.68
C ASP A 41 6.46 14.31 35.04
N ASP A 42 6.95 15.16 34.15
CA ASP A 42 6.58 16.57 34.09
C ASP A 42 5.40 16.71 33.10
N ASP A 43 4.18 16.65 33.66
CA ASP A 43 2.91 16.86 32.93
C ASP A 43 2.70 18.35 32.58
N GLU A 44 3.51 18.90 31.66
CA GLU A 44 3.07 20.05 30.86
C GLU A 44 2.70 19.54 29.47
N PRO A 45 1.55 19.94 28.87
CA PRO A 45 1.26 19.61 27.48
C PRO A 45 2.37 20.17 26.62
N ILE A 46 3.21 19.28 26.07
CA ILE A 46 4.26 19.66 25.13
C ILE A 46 3.54 20.08 23.85
N GLU A 47 3.50 21.38 23.55
CA GLU A 47 3.12 21.85 22.22
C GLU A 47 4.10 21.24 21.22
N GLU A 48 3.62 20.31 20.42
CA GLU A 48 4.44 19.52 19.51
C GLU A 48 4.85 20.41 18.33
N ILE A 49 6.16 20.71 18.23
CA ILE A 49 6.73 21.51 17.15
C ILE A 49 6.60 20.72 15.84
N VAL A 50 5.94 21.31 14.86
CA VAL A 50 5.76 20.71 13.52
C VAL A 50 6.89 21.12 12.57
N THR A 51 7.21 20.22 11.64
CA THR A 51 8.22 20.43 10.61
C THR A 51 7.63 20.56 9.20
N LEU A 52 6.36 20.20 9.02
CA LEU A 52 5.62 20.36 7.76
C LEU A 52 4.85 21.69 7.71
N GLY A 53 4.65 22.23 6.51
CA GLY A 53 3.85 23.44 6.27
C GLY A 53 4.57 24.76 6.59
N THR A 54 5.77 24.70 7.16
CA THR A 54 6.64 25.85 7.46
C THR A 54 8.10 25.51 7.26
N ARG A 55 8.95 26.52 7.04
CA ARG A 55 10.42 26.43 7.07
C ARG A 55 11.00 27.17 8.29
N ALA A 56 10.14 27.92 8.99
CA ALA A 56 10.54 28.63 10.20
C ALA A 56 10.51 27.66 11.40
N PRO A 57 11.56 27.65 12.23
CA PRO A 57 11.63 26.77 13.41
C PRO A 57 10.65 27.18 14.50
N GLY A 58 10.19 26.20 15.30
CA GLY A 58 9.39 26.43 16.51
C GLY A 58 7.93 26.79 16.30
N ARG A 59 7.34 26.44 15.14
CA ARG A 59 5.90 26.59 14.88
C ARG A 59 5.11 25.40 15.43
N VAL A 60 3.89 25.66 15.88
CA VAL A 60 2.90 24.65 16.27
C VAL A 60 1.78 24.58 15.21
N SER A 61 1.08 23.45 15.11
CA SER A 61 0.07 23.20 14.08
C SER A 61 -1.01 24.29 13.98
N ALA A 62 -1.45 24.87 15.11
CA ALA A 62 -2.47 25.92 15.15
C ALA A 62 -2.02 27.23 14.51
N ASP A 63 -0.71 27.53 14.49
CA ASP A 63 -0.14 28.77 13.93
C ASP A 63 0.16 28.67 12.44
N LEU A 64 0.04 27.48 11.85
CA LEU A 64 0.31 27.28 10.44
C LEU A 64 -0.80 27.83 9.54
N ALA A 65 -0.42 28.27 8.35
CA ALA A 65 -1.36 28.71 7.33
C ALA A 65 -2.08 27.54 6.61
N VAL A 66 -1.71 26.30 6.90
CA VAL A 66 -2.23 25.07 6.30
C VAL A 66 -2.45 23.99 7.39
N PRO A 67 -3.38 23.03 7.19
CA PRO A 67 -3.66 21.99 8.17
C PRO A 67 -2.55 20.93 8.23
N VAL A 68 -1.99 20.72 9.43
CA VAL A 68 -1.04 19.64 9.71
C VAL A 68 -1.50 18.88 10.94
N ASP A 69 -1.70 17.57 10.82
CA ASP A 69 -1.97 16.70 11.95
C ASP A 69 -0.66 16.07 12.42
N THR A 70 -0.44 16.01 13.73
CA THR A 70 0.68 15.30 14.33
C THR A 70 0.18 14.06 15.06
N LEU A 71 0.70 12.90 14.73
CA LEU A 71 0.33 11.60 15.27
C LEU A 71 1.51 11.03 16.06
N PRO A 72 1.53 11.15 17.40
CA PRO A 72 2.63 10.67 18.23
C PRO A 72 2.66 9.13 18.30
N ALA A 73 3.82 8.56 18.61
CA ALA A 73 4.04 7.11 18.71
C ALA A 73 3.07 6.43 19.70
N GLU A 74 2.71 7.11 20.78
CA GLU A 74 1.79 6.63 21.79
C GLU A 74 0.39 6.43 21.22
N ALA A 75 -0.12 7.40 20.45
CA ALA A 75 -1.41 7.29 19.77
C ALA A 75 -1.41 6.14 18.73
N MET A 76 -0.33 5.99 17.97
CA MET A 76 -0.19 4.88 17.02
C MET A 76 -0.20 3.52 17.74
N THR A 77 0.56 3.38 18.82
CA THR A 77 0.61 2.14 19.62
C THR A 77 -0.74 1.83 20.27
N ALA A 78 -1.49 2.87 20.68
CA ALA A 78 -2.80 2.73 21.32
C ALA A 78 -3.86 2.12 20.38
N THR A 79 -3.69 2.20 19.04
CA THR A 79 -4.61 1.57 18.07
C THR A 79 -4.65 0.05 18.17
N GLY A 80 -3.59 -0.57 18.71
CA GLY A 80 -3.45 -2.03 18.74
C GLY A 80 -3.09 -2.68 17.40
N GLN A 81 -2.93 -1.89 16.36
CA GLN A 81 -2.47 -2.33 15.05
C GLN A 81 -0.97 -2.64 15.06
N THR A 82 -0.51 -3.48 14.13
CA THR A 82 0.91 -3.84 13.98
C THR A 82 1.53 -3.31 12.68
N GLU A 83 0.74 -2.75 11.78
CA GLU A 83 1.16 -2.16 10.49
C GLU A 83 0.98 -0.65 10.53
N VAL A 84 2.03 0.11 10.16
CA VAL A 84 2.01 1.59 10.18
C VAL A 84 0.89 2.15 9.29
N GLY A 85 0.67 1.57 8.10
CA GLY A 85 -0.43 1.99 7.23
C GLY A 85 -1.81 1.81 7.89
N ARG A 86 -2.03 0.77 8.70
CA ARG A 86 -3.27 0.57 9.47
C ARG A 86 -3.40 1.52 10.66
N MET A 87 -2.28 1.83 11.33
CA MET A 87 -2.25 2.84 12.40
C MET A 87 -2.67 4.21 11.87
N LEU A 88 -2.09 4.62 10.73
CA LEU A 88 -2.46 5.86 10.05
C LEU A 88 -3.93 5.86 9.63
N GLN A 89 -4.40 4.78 9.04
CA GLN A 89 -5.81 4.66 8.65
C GLN A 89 -6.75 4.81 9.84
N THR A 90 -6.38 4.33 11.03
CA THR A 90 -7.19 4.45 12.25
C THR A 90 -7.24 5.90 12.75
N LEU A 91 -6.12 6.63 12.68
CA LEU A 91 -5.96 7.95 13.31
C LEU A 91 -6.26 9.11 12.36
N ALA A 92 -6.00 8.97 11.06
CA ALA A 92 -6.17 10.00 10.05
C ALA A 92 -7.30 9.59 9.06
N PRO A 93 -8.55 10.05 9.23
CA PRO A 93 -9.67 9.65 8.38
C PRO A 93 -9.52 9.98 6.89
N SER A 94 -8.74 11.00 6.55
CA SER A 94 -8.41 11.33 5.15
C SER A 94 -7.42 10.33 4.51
N PHE A 95 -6.79 9.46 5.30
CA PHE A 95 -5.85 8.44 4.82
C PHE A 95 -6.54 7.08 4.68
N ASN A 96 -6.44 6.44 3.51
CA ASN A 96 -6.99 5.11 3.24
C ASN A 96 -5.89 4.11 2.92
N PHE A 97 -6.08 2.86 3.37
CA PHE A 97 -5.15 1.74 3.19
C PHE A 97 -5.91 0.45 2.89
N SER A 98 -6.64 0.46 1.75
CA SER A 98 -7.58 -0.58 1.37
C SER A 98 -6.91 -1.94 1.17
N SER A 99 -7.59 -3.02 1.60
CA SER A 99 -7.19 -4.40 1.30
C SER A 99 -7.72 -4.83 -0.06
N SER A 100 -6.95 -5.68 -0.74
CA SER A 100 -7.35 -6.41 -1.94
C SER A 100 -6.80 -7.83 -1.89
N SER A 101 -7.34 -8.75 -2.67
CA SER A 101 -6.84 -10.13 -2.77
C SER A 101 -6.74 -10.54 -4.23
N ILE A 102 -5.79 -11.42 -4.56
CA ILE A 102 -5.49 -11.86 -5.92
C ILE A 102 -5.20 -10.61 -6.80
N SER A 103 -4.24 -9.82 -6.38
CA SER A 103 -3.91 -8.52 -6.97
C SER A 103 -2.42 -8.35 -7.30
N ASP A 104 -1.70 -9.46 -7.52
CA ASP A 104 -0.33 -9.54 -8.06
C ASP A 104 0.67 -8.59 -7.36
N GLY A 105 0.74 -8.68 -6.03
CA GLY A 105 1.64 -7.89 -5.20
C GLY A 105 1.00 -6.66 -4.55
N THR A 106 -0.15 -6.15 -5.03
CA THR A 106 -0.89 -5.07 -4.36
C THR A 106 -1.40 -5.47 -2.96
N ASP A 107 -1.64 -6.76 -2.73
CA ASP A 107 -1.99 -7.31 -1.41
C ASP A 107 -0.77 -7.34 -0.45
N ALA A 108 0.45 -7.39 -0.98
CA ALA A 108 1.70 -7.28 -0.22
C ALA A 108 2.13 -5.82 -0.01
N LEU A 109 1.91 -4.95 -1.00
CA LEU A 109 2.21 -3.52 -1.03
C LEU A 109 0.91 -2.74 -1.24
N ARG A 110 0.15 -2.53 -0.16
CA ARG A 110 -1.16 -1.87 -0.23
C ARG A 110 -1.02 -0.39 -0.61
N PRO A 111 -1.90 0.13 -1.49
CA PRO A 111 -1.89 1.54 -1.87
C PRO A 111 -2.27 2.41 -0.67
N ALA A 112 -1.39 3.37 -0.34
CA ALA A 112 -1.60 4.38 0.68
C ALA A 112 -2.13 5.65 0.00
N THR A 113 -3.41 5.97 0.20
CA THR A 113 -4.07 7.09 -0.46
C THR A 113 -4.49 8.17 0.54
N LEU A 114 -4.47 9.43 0.13
CA LEU A 114 -4.88 10.57 0.94
C LEU A 114 -6.01 11.31 0.21
N ARG A 115 -7.11 11.65 0.92
CA ARG A 115 -8.27 12.36 0.34
C ARG A 115 -8.85 11.70 -0.91
N GLY A 116 -8.85 10.36 -0.99
CA GLY A 116 -9.35 9.60 -2.13
C GLY A 116 -8.47 9.62 -3.39
N LEU A 117 -7.38 10.40 -3.40
CA LEU A 117 -6.46 10.53 -4.54
C LEU A 117 -5.52 9.31 -4.66
N GLY A 118 -4.72 9.26 -5.73
CA GLY A 118 -3.79 8.17 -5.97
C GLY A 118 -2.63 8.11 -4.97
N PRO A 119 -2.05 6.93 -4.70
CA PRO A 119 -0.92 6.80 -3.80
C PRO A 119 0.35 7.52 -4.30
N ASP A 120 0.46 7.77 -5.59
CA ASP A 120 1.54 8.54 -6.23
C ASP A 120 1.30 10.06 -6.21
N GLN A 121 0.15 10.52 -5.70
CA GLN A 121 -0.21 11.92 -5.51
C GLN A 121 -0.02 12.37 -4.05
N THR A 122 0.61 11.53 -3.22
CA THR A 122 0.97 11.80 -1.82
C THR A 122 2.47 11.65 -1.65
N LEU A 123 3.16 12.73 -1.25
CA LEU A 123 4.59 12.69 -0.99
C LEU A 123 4.87 12.13 0.41
N VAL A 124 5.82 11.21 0.51
CA VAL A 124 6.30 10.69 1.80
C VAL A 124 7.74 11.15 2.06
N LEU A 125 7.97 11.65 3.25
CA LEU A 125 9.28 12.07 3.76
C LEU A 125 9.67 11.24 4.99
N VAL A 126 10.98 11.16 5.24
CA VAL A 126 11.57 10.64 6.49
C VAL A 126 12.54 11.68 7.03
N ASN A 127 12.30 12.18 8.24
CA ASN A 127 13.02 13.31 8.82
C ASN A 127 13.12 14.51 7.84
N GLY A 128 12.05 14.80 7.11
CA GLY A 128 11.99 15.88 6.12
C GLY A 128 12.71 15.60 4.79
N LYS A 129 13.30 14.43 4.58
CA LYS A 129 13.98 14.04 3.33
C LYS A 129 13.09 13.10 2.51
N ARG A 130 13.03 13.30 1.17
CA ARG A 130 12.18 12.52 0.25
C ARG A 130 12.44 11.03 0.36
N ARG A 131 11.38 10.24 0.56
CA ARG A 131 11.39 8.79 0.50
C ARG A 131 11.20 8.32 -0.95
N HIS A 132 11.88 7.25 -1.34
CA HIS A 132 11.65 6.59 -2.62
C HIS A 132 10.28 5.91 -2.65
N GLN A 133 9.69 5.80 -3.85
CA GLN A 133 8.51 4.97 -4.08
C GLN A 133 8.90 3.48 -4.06
N ALA A 134 7.90 2.61 -3.94
CA ALA A 134 8.08 1.18 -4.17
C ALA A 134 8.26 0.90 -5.68
N ALA A 135 8.96 -0.20 -6.02
CA ALA A 135 9.14 -0.60 -7.41
C ALA A 135 7.86 -1.09 -8.09
N LEU A 136 6.83 -1.47 -7.30
CA LEU A 136 5.54 -1.96 -7.80
C LEU A 136 4.73 -0.84 -8.44
N ILE A 137 4.17 -1.13 -9.63
CA ILE A 137 3.04 -0.40 -10.20
C ILE A 137 1.78 -1.27 -10.11
N HIS A 138 0.69 -0.68 -9.60
CA HIS A 138 -0.58 -1.38 -9.43
C HIS A 138 -1.32 -1.51 -10.77
N ILE A 139 -1.17 -2.62 -11.46
CA ILE A 139 -1.82 -2.84 -12.78
C ILE A 139 -3.15 -3.60 -12.69
N ASN A 140 -3.37 -4.34 -11.59
CA ASN A 140 -4.61 -5.08 -11.38
C ASN A 140 -5.77 -4.20 -10.92
N ASN A 141 -6.96 -4.76 -10.98
CA ASN A 141 -8.18 -4.05 -10.58
C ASN A 141 -8.26 -3.96 -9.05
N SER A 142 -7.62 -2.94 -8.51
CA SER A 142 -7.59 -2.57 -7.08
C SER A 142 -7.58 -1.05 -6.95
N VAL A 143 -7.79 -0.54 -5.75
CA VAL A 143 -7.52 0.88 -5.45
C VAL A 143 -6.09 1.23 -5.87
N GLY A 144 -5.87 2.39 -6.42
CA GLY A 144 -4.58 2.85 -6.90
C GLY A 144 -4.15 2.24 -8.25
N ARG A 145 -5.05 1.60 -9.02
CA ARG A 145 -4.75 1.05 -10.34
C ARG A 145 -4.11 2.10 -11.26
N GLY A 146 -2.99 1.75 -11.88
CA GLY A 146 -2.21 2.61 -12.78
C GLY A 146 -1.17 3.47 -12.06
N THR A 147 -1.02 3.36 -10.76
CA THR A 147 -0.16 4.22 -9.92
C THR A 147 0.90 3.44 -9.16
N ALA A 148 1.93 4.12 -8.68
CA ALA A 148 2.96 3.58 -7.80
C ALA A 148 3.05 4.43 -6.53
N GLY A 149 3.11 3.83 -5.35
CA GLY A 149 3.15 4.52 -4.06
C GLY A 149 4.38 4.17 -3.23
N THR A 150 4.44 4.70 -2.02
CA THR A 150 5.50 4.37 -1.05
C THR A 150 5.07 3.19 -0.17
N ASP A 151 6.00 2.30 0.17
CA ASP A 151 5.77 1.23 1.15
C ASP A 151 5.72 1.80 2.58
N MET A 152 4.50 2.04 3.08
CA MET A 152 4.28 2.60 4.43
C MET A 152 4.69 1.63 5.55
N ASN A 153 4.83 0.33 5.26
CA ASN A 153 5.18 -0.69 6.24
C ASN A 153 6.70 -1.01 6.28
N ALA A 154 7.51 -0.35 5.46
CA ALA A 154 8.96 -0.56 5.44
C ALA A 154 9.66 0.03 6.68
N ILE A 155 9.07 1.07 7.31
CA ILE A 155 9.59 1.65 8.55
C ILE A 155 8.73 1.14 9.71
N PRO A 156 9.32 0.43 10.69
CA PRO A 156 8.55 -0.13 11.81
C PRO A 156 8.11 0.95 12.80
N ALA A 157 6.95 0.78 13.42
CA ALA A 157 6.41 1.71 14.40
C ALA A 157 7.38 1.97 15.57
N ALA A 158 8.18 0.99 15.95
CA ALA A 158 9.21 1.13 16.99
C ALA A 158 10.24 2.23 16.70
N ALA A 159 10.49 2.55 15.42
CA ALA A 159 11.44 3.58 14.99
C ALA A 159 10.82 4.98 14.92
N ILE A 160 9.50 5.09 15.01
CA ILE A 160 8.77 6.32 14.76
C ILE A 160 8.54 7.08 16.07
N LYS A 161 8.89 8.38 16.07
CA LYS A 161 8.59 9.33 17.14
C LYS A 161 7.21 9.94 16.94
N SER A 162 6.96 10.43 15.72
CA SER A 162 5.67 10.96 15.28
C SER A 162 5.53 10.85 13.75
N ILE A 163 4.29 10.94 13.27
CA ILE A 163 4.00 11.15 11.86
C ILE A 163 3.23 12.45 11.71
N GLU A 164 3.69 13.32 10.84
CA GLU A 164 2.99 14.54 10.47
C GLU A 164 2.27 14.31 9.13
N VAL A 165 1.02 14.74 9.05
CA VAL A 165 0.20 14.67 7.84
C VAL A 165 -0.23 16.08 7.44
N LEU A 166 0.43 16.65 6.43
CA LEU A 166 0.05 17.90 5.83
C LEU A 166 -1.07 17.65 4.81
N ARG A 167 -2.26 18.16 5.08
CA ARG A 167 -3.45 18.01 4.26
C ARG A 167 -3.67 19.26 3.38
N ASP A 168 -2.71 19.53 2.49
CA ASP A 168 -2.79 20.64 1.52
C ASP A 168 -1.81 20.40 0.37
N GLY A 169 -2.08 20.99 -0.81
CA GLY A 169 -1.15 20.99 -1.92
C GLY A 169 0.15 21.70 -1.54
N ALA A 170 1.28 21.04 -1.72
CA ALA A 170 2.57 21.50 -1.22
C ALA A 170 3.75 21.31 -2.21
N ALA A 171 3.44 21.15 -3.51
CA ALA A 171 4.47 20.95 -4.52
C ALA A 171 5.46 22.12 -4.63
N ALA A 172 5.02 23.36 -4.39
CA ALA A 172 5.89 24.54 -4.36
C ALA A 172 6.93 24.50 -3.22
N GLN A 173 6.66 23.74 -2.15
CA GLN A 173 7.56 23.62 -0.98
C GLN A 173 8.39 22.31 -1.01
N TYR A 174 7.81 21.19 -1.45
CA TYR A 174 8.40 19.86 -1.32
C TYR A 174 8.64 19.15 -2.67
N GLY A 175 8.16 19.71 -3.78
CA GLY A 175 8.34 19.18 -5.14
C GLY A 175 7.22 18.25 -5.59
N SER A 176 7.46 17.51 -6.68
CA SER A 176 6.48 16.64 -7.30
C SER A 176 5.85 15.65 -6.30
N ASP A 177 4.66 15.16 -6.62
CA ASP A 177 3.89 14.17 -5.89
C ASP A 177 3.11 14.74 -4.68
N ALA A 178 3.39 15.97 -4.22
CA ALA A 178 2.70 16.64 -3.12
C ALA A 178 1.39 17.32 -3.58
N ILE A 179 0.49 16.58 -4.25
CA ILE A 179 -0.82 17.08 -4.72
C ILE A 179 -1.87 16.92 -3.63
N ALA A 180 -2.08 15.69 -3.12
CA ALA A 180 -3.03 15.40 -2.04
C ALA A 180 -2.54 15.93 -0.69
N GLY A 181 -1.22 15.89 -0.49
CA GLY A 181 -0.55 16.29 0.73
C GLY A 181 0.82 15.66 0.91
N VAL A 182 1.36 15.79 2.12
CA VAL A 182 2.67 15.27 2.50
C VAL A 182 2.57 14.50 3.81
N ILE A 183 3.19 13.33 3.87
CA ILE A 183 3.35 12.54 5.09
C ILE A 183 4.83 12.55 5.48
N ASN A 184 5.18 13.07 6.65
CA ASN A 184 6.55 13.05 7.18
C ASN A 184 6.66 12.11 8.36
N ILE A 185 7.54 11.13 8.27
CA ILE A 185 7.84 10.16 9.32
C ILE A 185 9.05 10.68 10.10
N ASN A 186 8.83 11.19 11.31
CA ASN A 186 9.87 11.60 12.23
C ASN A 186 10.40 10.38 12.98
N LEU A 187 11.68 10.07 12.83
CA LEU A 187 12.35 8.97 13.50
C LEU A 187 12.71 9.33 14.95
N ARG A 188 12.72 8.33 15.82
CA ARG A 188 13.20 8.50 17.20
C ARG A 188 14.64 8.99 17.24
N ASP A 189 14.90 9.96 18.11
CA ASP A 189 16.17 10.63 18.33
C ASP A 189 16.62 10.60 19.80
N ASP A 190 15.97 9.77 20.63
CA ASP A 190 16.27 9.61 22.03
C ASP A 190 17.73 9.14 22.20
N ALA A 191 18.53 9.83 23.05
CA ALA A 191 19.91 9.48 23.38
C ALA A 191 20.01 8.46 24.54
N GLU A 192 18.92 8.22 25.26
CA GLU A 192 18.83 7.32 26.43
C GLU A 192 17.49 6.59 26.41
N GLY A 193 17.32 5.67 27.33
CA GLY A 193 16.10 4.90 27.46
C GLY A 193 15.91 3.89 26.33
N GLY A 194 14.72 3.30 26.28
CA GLY A 194 14.37 2.34 25.26
C GLY A 194 13.06 1.61 25.58
N SER A 195 12.58 0.81 24.63
CA SER A 195 11.39 0.00 24.79
C SER A 195 11.54 -1.36 24.11
N ALA A 196 10.85 -2.35 24.65
CA ALA A 196 10.66 -3.64 24.01
C ALA A 196 9.18 -4.02 24.09
N LEU A 197 8.60 -4.48 22.98
CA LEU A 197 7.23 -4.95 22.92
C LEU A 197 7.19 -6.35 22.31
N VAL A 198 6.42 -7.24 22.92
CA VAL A 198 6.11 -8.56 22.36
C VAL A 198 4.60 -8.74 22.39
N SER A 199 4.01 -9.11 21.27
CA SER A 199 2.58 -9.40 21.19
C SER A 199 2.29 -10.61 20.32
N ALA A 200 1.15 -11.25 20.61
CA ALA A 200 0.58 -12.31 19.81
C ALA A 200 -0.94 -12.15 19.71
N GLY A 201 -1.48 -12.43 18.56
CA GLY A 201 -2.92 -12.30 18.32
C GLY A 201 -3.41 -13.19 17.21
N GLN A 202 -4.74 -13.31 17.07
CA GLN A 202 -5.41 -14.15 16.11
C GLN A 202 -6.82 -13.64 15.82
N THR A 203 -7.38 -13.96 14.65
CA THR A 203 -8.78 -13.67 14.33
C THR A 203 -9.72 -14.62 15.10
N THR A 204 -11.00 -14.26 15.21
CA THR A 204 -12.07 -15.12 15.78
C THR A 204 -12.29 -16.40 14.98
N GLU A 205 -11.91 -16.43 13.69
CA GLU A 205 -11.98 -17.60 12.81
C GLU A 205 -10.81 -18.60 13.03
N SER A 206 -9.92 -18.30 13.99
CA SER A 206 -8.76 -19.13 14.34
C SER A 206 -7.71 -19.27 13.21
N ASP A 207 -7.59 -18.23 12.41
CA ASP A 207 -6.55 -18.02 11.39
C ASP A 207 -5.90 -16.63 11.55
N GLY A 208 -4.95 -16.27 10.69
CA GLY A 208 -4.32 -14.96 10.72
C GLY A 208 -3.56 -14.69 12.02
N THR A 209 -2.89 -15.71 12.58
CA THR A 209 -2.03 -15.53 13.75
C THR A 209 -0.93 -14.53 13.44
N VAL A 210 -0.73 -13.54 14.32
CA VAL A 210 0.35 -12.55 14.22
C VAL A 210 1.23 -12.63 15.45
N TYR A 211 2.53 -12.76 15.23
CA TYR A 211 3.56 -12.52 16.25
C TYR A 211 4.30 -11.23 15.91
N ASN A 212 4.45 -10.34 16.87
CA ASN A 212 5.17 -9.09 16.67
C ASN A 212 6.14 -8.85 17.83
N VAL A 213 7.37 -8.47 17.49
CA VAL A 213 8.43 -8.09 18.41
C VAL A 213 9.03 -6.78 17.97
N ASP A 214 8.95 -5.76 18.83
CA ASP A 214 9.56 -4.46 18.62
C ASP A 214 10.64 -4.22 19.69
N PHE A 215 11.72 -3.57 19.30
CA PHE A 215 12.77 -3.12 20.17
C PHE A 215 13.26 -1.75 19.74
N ASN A 216 13.42 -0.85 20.70
CA ASN A 216 14.04 0.45 20.50
C ASN A 216 15.04 0.75 21.62
N LYS A 217 16.16 1.40 21.29
CA LYS A 217 17.19 1.81 22.26
C LYS A 217 17.88 3.09 21.82
N GLY A 218 17.79 4.10 22.67
CA GLY A 218 18.61 5.30 22.62
C GLY A 218 20.00 5.07 23.25
N LEU A 219 21.02 5.62 22.63
CA LEU A 219 22.42 5.55 23.04
C LEU A 219 23.05 6.93 22.89
N SER A 220 23.69 7.44 23.94
CA SER A 220 24.47 8.69 23.88
C SER A 220 25.78 8.47 23.13
N LEU A 221 26.08 9.35 22.19
CA LEU A 221 27.40 9.42 21.52
C LEU A 221 28.26 10.55 22.12
N GLY A 222 28.86 10.27 23.26
CA GLY A 222 29.53 11.29 24.05
C GLY A 222 28.55 12.27 24.69
N ASP A 223 28.97 13.54 24.85
CA ASP A 223 28.14 14.58 25.48
C ASP A 223 27.25 15.34 24.45
N ASP A 224 27.57 15.21 23.14
CA ASP A 224 27.01 16.05 22.09
C ASP A 224 26.31 15.24 20.98
N GLY A 225 26.01 13.95 21.22
CA GLY A 225 25.43 13.15 20.17
C GLY A 225 24.47 12.04 20.66
N TYR A 226 23.64 11.55 19.73
CA TYR A 226 22.72 10.45 19.97
C TYR A 226 22.82 9.41 18.85
N MET A 227 22.43 8.19 19.17
CA MET A 227 22.12 7.12 18.20
C MET A 227 20.93 6.35 18.71
N ASN A 228 19.87 6.29 17.94
CA ASN A 228 18.68 5.50 18.23
C ASN A 228 18.62 4.28 17.30
N LEU A 229 18.51 3.08 17.88
CA LEU A 229 18.41 1.80 17.18
C LEU A 229 17.02 1.22 17.39
N SER A 230 16.34 0.87 16.29
CA SER A 230 15.05 0.18 16.32
C SER A 230 15.11 -1.10 15.50
N LEU A 231 14.48 -2.16 16.01
CA LEU A 231 14.34 -3.46 15.37
C LEU A 231 12.89 -3.91 15.44
N ASN A 232 12.40 -4.54 14.38
CA ASN A 232 11.09 -5.18 14.34
C ASN A 232 11.20 -6.55 13.68
N TYR A 233 10.49 -7.52 14.25
CA TYR A 233 10.17 -8.78 13.59
C TYR A 233 8.67 -9.02 13.69
N ARG A 234 8.03 -9.31 12.55
CA ARG A 234 6.61 -9.64 12.48
C ARG A 234 6.40 -10.86 11.59
N ASP A 235 5.67 -11.82 12.09
CA ASP A 235 5.23 -13.01 11.38
C ASP A 235 3.69 -13.06 11.43
N ARG A 236 3.04 -13.06 10.26
CA ARG A 236 1.59 -13.11 10.09
C ARG A 236 1.22 -14.30 9.22
N GLU A 237 0.45 -15.21 9.77
CA GLU A 237 -0.20 -16.26 9.01
C GLU A 237 -1.34 -15.69 8.15
N ARG A 238 -1.63 -16.36 7.04
CA ARG A 238 -2.72 -15.98 6.14
C ARG A 238 -4.09 -16.11 6.79
N THR A 239 -5.05 -15.36 6.25
CA THR A 239 -6.49 -15.56 6.47
C THR A 239 -7.17 -16.13 5.23
N ASN A 240 -8.36 -16.75 5.40
CA ASN A 240 -9.16 -17.20 4.27
C ASN A 240 -10.66 -16.99 4.52
N ARG A 241 -11.31 -16.23 3.65
CA ARG A 241 -12.75 -15.93 3.68
C ARG A 241 -13.41 -16.31 2.35
N ALA A 242 -12.80 -17.26 1.60
CA ALA A 242 -13.39 -17.79 0.38
C ALA A 242 -14.56 -18.72 0.70
N ASN A 243 -15.57 -18.68 -0.17
CA ASN A 243 -16.59 -19.72 -0.22
C ASN A 243 -16.10 -20.93 -1.04
N PRO A 244 -16.69 -22.11 -0.86
CA PRO A 244 -16.43 -23.26 -1.73
C PRO A 244 -16.76 -22.97 -3.21
N GLN A 245 -16.07 -23.59 -4.15
CA GLN A 245 -16.41 -23.50 -5.56
C GLN A 245 -17.76 -24.19 -5.86
N GLY A 246 -18.66 -23.44 -6.53
CA GLY A 246 -19.93 -23.96 -6.97
C GLY A 246 -19.97 -24.48 -8.41
N VAL A 247 -18.80 -24.65 -9.08
CA VAL A 247 -18.73 -25.15 -10.46
C VAL A 247 -18.43 -26.66 -10.50
N CYS A 248 -18.85 -27.32 -11.57
CA CYS A 248 -18.45 -28.70 -11.84
C CYS A 248 -16.96 -28.75 -12.19
N LEU A 249 -16.17 -29.52 -11.45
CA LEU A 249 -14.71 -29.55 -11.54
C LEU A 249 -14.21 -30.68 -12.46
N TYR A 250 -14.83 -31.86 -12.40
CA TYR A 250 -14.34 -33.07 -13.09
C TYR A 250 -15.16 -33.46 -14.32
N GLY A 251 -16.13 -32.60 -14.66
CA GLY A 251 -16.98 -32.76 -15.83
C GLY A 251 -18.13 -33.77 -15.65
N GLY A 252 -19.06 -33.74 -16.60
CA GLY A 252 -20.19 -34.66 -16.61
C GLY A 252 -21.32 -34.34 -15.62
N CYS A 253 -21.29 -33.20 -14.95
CA CYS A 253 -22.44 -32.74 -14.15
C CYS A 253 -23.62 -32.40 -15.04
N VAL A 254 -24.84 -32.73 -14.59
CA VAL A 254 -26.09 -32.52 -15.31
C VAL A 254 -27.14 -31.96 -14.34
N ASP A 255 -28.06 -31.14 -14.86
CA ASP A 255 -29.27 -30.74 -14.16
C ASP A 255 -30.32 -31.83 -14.43
N THR A 256 -30.54 -32.75 -13.49
CA THR A 256 -31.41 -33.89 -13.68
C THR A 256 -32.86 -33.61 -13.37
N ASP A 257 -33.19 -32.60 -12.62
CA ASP A 257 -34.55 -32.26 -12.21
C ASP A 257 -35.07 -30.92 -12.79
N GLY A 258 -34.18 -30.15 -13.48
CA GLY A 258 -34.58 -28.92 -14.16
C GLY A 258 -34.69 -27.72 -13.23
N ASN A 259 -34.05 -27.76 -12.03
CA ASN A 259 -34.05 -26.67 -11.05
C ASN A 259 -33.05 -25.58 -11.34
N GLY A 260 -32.13 -25.78 -12.33
CA GLY A 260 -31.11 -24.83 -12.73
C GLY A 260 -29.75 -25.06 -12.06
N PHE A 261 -29.62 -26.05 -11.19
CA PHE A 261 -28.39 -26.50 -10.58
C PHE A 261 -27.81 -27.76 -11.22
N LEU A 262 -26.54 -28.00 -11.06
CA LEU A 262 -25.83 -29.16 -11.61
C LEU A 262 -25.60 -30.21 -10.52
N GLU A 263 -25.81 -31.47 -10.84
CA GLU A 263 -25.53 -32.62 -9.97
C GLU A 263 -24.32 -33.39 -10.48
N PRO A 264 -23.56 -34.05 -9.62
CA PRO A 264 -22.40 -34.86 -10.03
C PRO A 264 -22.78 -35.99 -10.98
N ALA A 265 -21.92 -36.23 -11.98
CA ALA A 265 -22.07 -37.43 -12.79
C ALA A 265 -21.88 -38.71 -11.91
N PRO A 266 -22.59 -39.83 -12.22
CA PRO A 266 -22.42 -41.07 -11.49
C PRO A 266 -20.99 -41.53 -11.42
N GLY A 267 -20.48 -41.74 -10.17
CA GLY A 267 -19.10 -42.16 -9.88
C GLY A 267 -18.16 -41.00 -9.49
N ASN A 268 -18.57 -39.72 -9.72
CA ASN A 268 -17.80 -38.54 -9.33
C ASN A 268 -18.34 -37.85 -8.07
N GLU A 269 -19.39 -38.36 -7.45
CA GLU A 269 -20.10 -37.70 -6.34
C GLU A 269 -19.16 -37.27 -5.21
N THR A 270 -18.28 -38.16 -4.75
CA THR A 270 -17.34 -37.85 -3.66
C THR A 270 -16.28 -36.84 -4.09
N ARG A 271 -15.75 -36.99 -5.34
CA ARG A 271 -14.68 -36.09 -5.84
C ARG A 271 -15.21 -34.69 -6.10
N GLU A 272 -16.44 -34.55 -6.62
CA GLU A 272 -17.09 -33.27 -6.83
C GLU A 272 -17.50 -32.60 -5.52
N VAL A 273 -18.03 -33.31 -4.54
CA VAL A 273 -18.55 -32.73 -3.29
C VAL A 273 -17.45 -32.39 -2.28
N SER A 274 -16.44 -33.26 -2.14
CA SER A 274 -15.40 -33.14 -1.11
C SER A 274 -13.97 -33.35 -1.61
N GLY A 275 -13.74 -33.24 -2.92
CA GLY A 275 -12.42 -33.34 -3.51
C GLY A 275 -11.55 -32.11 -3.23
N PRO A 276 -10.21 -32.20 -3.43
CA PRO A 276 -9.26 -31.13 -3.12
C PRO A 276 -9.52 -29.82 -3.85
N GLY A 277 -10.22 -29.85 -5.00
CA GLY A 277 -10.53 -28.65 -5.78
C GLY A 277 -11.74 -27.88 -5.27
N ARG A 278 -12.44 -28.34 -4.21
CA ARG A 278 -13.69 -27.69 -3.77
C ARG A 278 -13.43 -26.42 -2.96
N ASP A 279 -12.44 -26.41 -2.09
CA ASP A 279 -12.03 -25.27 -1.25
C ASP A 279 -10.59 -24.81 -1.55
N PRO A 280 -10.26 -24.48 -2.81
CA PRO A 280 -8.88 -24.24 -3.18
C PRO A 280 -8.44 -22.78 -3.00
N PHE A 281 -9.41 -21.84 -2.97
CA PHE A 281 -9.11 -20.41 -2.97
C PHE A 281 -8.60 -19.90 -1.63
N ARG A 282 -7.79 -18.85 -1.70
CA ARG A 282 -7.32 -18.04 -0.57
C ARG A 282 -7.73 -16.61 -0.81
N ILE A 283 -8.73 -16.13 -0.07
CA ILE A 283 -9.24 -14.76 -0.12
C ILE A 283 -9.08 -14.16 1.27
N GLY A 284 -8.10 -13.28 1.42
CA GLY A 284 -7.72 -12.70 2.69
C GLY A 284 -6.32 -12.12 2.66
N ASP A 285 -5.77 -11.87 3.82
CA ASP A 285 -4.37 -11.47 3.96
C ASP A 285 -3.43 -12.64 3.63
N ALA A 286 -2.32 -12.32 2.98
CA ALA A 286 -1.26 -13.27 2.66
C ALA A 286 -0.47 -13.69 3.91
N ASP A 287 0.20 -14.86 3.86
CA ASP A 287 1.30 -15.14 4.79
C ASP A 287 2.37 -14.05 4.60
N SER A 288 2.91 -13.50 5.69
CA SER A 288 3.89 -12.41 5.62
C SER A 288 4.88 -12.47 6.78
N GLU A 289 6.17 -12.60 6.47
CA GLU A 289 7.26 -12.51 7.43
C GLU A 289 8.08 -11.25 7.15
N GLN A 290 8.29 -10.40 8.15
CA GLN A 290 9.02 -9.13 8.02
C GLN A 290 10.10 -9.02 9.09
N PHE A 291 11.29 -8.57 8.67
CA PHE A 291 12.33 -8.04 9.54
C PHE A 291 12.65 -6.61 9.12
N ALA A 292 12.70 -5.68 10.09
CA ALA A 292 13.10 -4.29 9.84
C ALA A 292 14.09 -3.80 10.90
N ALA A 293 15.02 -2.93 10.47
CA ALA A 293 16.00 -2.28 11.31
C ALA A 293 16.16 -0.81 10.90
N VAL A 294 16.19 0.08 11.89
CA VAL A 294 16.40 1.52 11.67
C VAL A 294 17.46 2.04 12.64
N ILE A 295 18.38 2.84 12.13
CA ILE A 295 19.31 3.62 12.92
C ILE A 295 19.12 5.09 12.57
N ASN A 296 18.91 5.94 13.57
CA ASN A 296 18.90 7.40 13.44
C ASN A 296 19.95 7.98 14.38
N ALA A 297 20.82 8.86 13.88
CA ALA A 297 21.95 9.37 14.67
C ALA A 297 22.25 10.82 14.35
N GLY A 298 22.71 11.55 15.36
CA GLY A 298 23.26 12.91 15.25
C GLY A 298 24.48 13.08 16.15
N TYR A 299 25.43 13.88 15.69
CA TYR A 299 26.65 14.17 16.46
C TYR A 299 27.12 15.61 16.22
N GLY A 300 27.27 16.36 17.29
CA GLY A 300 27.82 17.72 17.25
C GLY A 300 29.24 17.74 16.64
N LEU A 301 29.43 18.52 15.57
CA LEU A 301 30.70 18.65 14.87
C LEU A 301 30.99 20.12 14.57
N GLY A 302 31.93 20.71 15.34
CA GLY A 302 32.20 22.15 15.28
C GLY A 302 31.00 22.97 15.74
N ASP A 303 30.57 23.92 14.92
CA ASP A 303 29.37 24.76 15.18
C ASP A 303 28.05 24.16 14.60
N GLY A 304 28.06 22.92 14.18
CA GLY A 304 26.93 22.25 13.59
C GLY A 304 26.80 20.80 14.02
N GLU A 305 25.96 20.05 13.32
CA GLU A 305 25.64 18.65 13.57
C GLU A 305 25.81 17.82 12.30
N LEU A 306 26.55 16.72 12.40
CA LEU A 306 26.53 15.64 11.45
C LEU A 306 25.39 14.71 11.84
N TYR A 307 24.42 14.47 10.93
CA TYR A 307 23.27 13.63 11.18
C TYR A 307 23.07 12.60 10.06
N GLY A 308 22.27 11.59 10.34
CA GLY A 308 21.88 10.65 9.31
C GLY A 308 21.02 9.52 9.84
N PHE A 309 20.41 8.79 8.90
CA PHE A 309 19.66 7.59 9.21
C PHE A 309 19.92 6.47 8.20
N VAL A 310 19.69 5.24 8.67
CA VAL A 310 19.66 4.04 7.83
C VAL A 310 18.36 3.30 8.12
N THR A 311 17.61 2.94 7.07
CA THR A 311 16.45 2.06 7.15
C THR A 311 16.69 0.81 6.32
N TYR A 312 16.29 -0.34 6.81
CA TYR A 312 16.31 -1.61 6.12
C TYR A 312 15.06 -2.41 6.50
N ALA A 313 14.36 -2.92 5.53
CA ALA A 313 13.28 -3.89 5.72
C ALA A 313 13.36 -4.99 4.67
N ARG A 314 13.08 -6.24 5.07
CA ARG A 314 12.81 -7.36 4.17
C ARG A 314 11.49 -7.99 4.57
N ARG A 315 10.63 -8.18 3.58
CA ARG A 315 9.31 -8.78 3.77
C ARG A 315 9.08 -9.86 2.72
N GLU A 316 8.87 -11.09 3.17
CA GLU A 316 8.49 -12.23 2.35
C GLU A 316 6.97 -12.44 2.46
N ASN A 317 6.27 -12.57 1.33
CA ASN A 317 4.83 -12.82 1.30
C ASN A 317 4.52 -14.02 0.40
N ASN A 318 3.43 -14.73 0.73
CA ASN A 318 2.88 -15.80 -0.07
C ASN A 318 1.37 -15.58 -0.27
N SER A 319 0.99 -15.16 -1.48
CA SER A 319 -0.39 -14.90 -1.90
C SER A 319 -0.91 -16.02 -2.78
N GLY A 320 -2.24 -16.24 -2.78
CA GLY A 320 -2.89 -17.12 -3.73
C GLY A 320 -3.27 -16.37 -5.01
N ALA A 321 -3.15 -17.05 -6.17
CA ALA A 321 -3.72 -16.57 -7.44
C ALA A 321 -5.10 -17.21 -7.70
N PHE A 322 -5.57 -17.18 -8.95
CA PHE A 322 -6.78 -17.90 -9.33
C PHE A 322 -6.50 -19.40 -9.43
N TYR A 323 -7.39 -20.20 -8.87
CA TYR A 323 -7.32 -21.66 -8.99
C TYR A 323 -7.48 -22.12 -10.44
N ARG A 324 -6.65 -23.06 -10.84
CA ARG A 324 -6.71 -23.80 -12.10
C ARG A 324 -7.49 -25.09 -11.90
N ASN A 325 -8.69 -25.16 -12.50
CA ASN A 325 -9.53 -26.34 -12.43
C ASN A 325 -8.82 -27.57 -13.06
N PRO A 326 -9.22 -28.79 -12.72
CA PRO A 326 -8.71 -30.02 -13.35
C PRO A 326 -8.80 -30.02 -14.89
N SER A 327 -9.80 -29.32 -15.44
CA SER A 327 -10.00 -29.13 -16.89
C SER A 327 -9.28 -27.92 -17.47
N SER A 328 -8.58 -27.11 -16.66
CA SER A 328 -7.88 -25.91 -17.14
C SER A 328 -6.63 -26.29 -17.92
N GLY A 329 -6.38 -25.57 -19.01
CA GLY A 329 -5.27 -25.86 -19.93
C GLY A 329 -5.52 -27.04 -20.84
N SER A 330 -4.77 -27.09 -21.94
CA SER A 330 -4.94 -28.09 -22.98
C SER A 330 -4.08 -29.33 -22.79
N ALA A 331 -3.38 -29.48 -21.68
CA ALA A 331 -2.39 -30.53 -21.43
C ALA A 331 -3.01 -31.79 -20.78
N ALA A 332 -4.08 -32.33 -21.38
CA ALA A 332 -4.52 -33.67 -21.03
C ALA A 332 -3.45 -34.69 -21.46
N LEU A 333 -3.03 -35.54 -20.53
CA LEU A 333 -2.13 -36.66 -20.82
C LEU A 333 -2.87 -37.85 -21.47
N ASP A 334 -2.16 -38.91 -21.79
CA ASP A 334 -2.74 -40.10 -22.44
C ASP A 334 -3.83 -40.78 -21.60
N ASP A 335 -3.79 -40.64 -20.27
CA ASP A 335 -4.81 -41.10 -19.34
C ASP A 335 -6.10 -40.25 -19.33
N GLY A 336 -6.12 -39.13 -20.05
CA GLY A 336 -7.24 -38.19 -20.12
C GLY A 336 -7.32 -37.20 -18.96
N GLU A 337 -6.40 -37.26 -18.03
CA GLU A 337 -6.33 -36.34 -16.87
C GLU A 337 -5.28 -35.24 -17.12
N ASN A 338 -5.42 -34.12 -16.44
CA ASN A 338 -4.42 -33.05 -16.47
C ASN A 338 -3.11 -33.50 -15.79
N VAL A 339 -2.02 -32.79 -16.06
CA VAL A 339 -0.73 -32.98 -15.39
C VAL A 339 -0.87 -32.89 -13.86
N ILE A 340 -1.80 -32.08 -13.35
CA ILE A 340 -2.23 -32.03 -11.96
C ILE A 340 -3.71 -32.40 -11.88
N VAL A 341 -3.95 -33.63 -11.49
CA VAL A 341 -5.22 -34.34 -11.59
C VAL A 341 -6.40 -33.60 -10.93
N ASP A 342 -6.18 -32.96 -9.78
CA ASP A 342 -7.21 -32.25 -9.03
C ASP A 342 -7.16 -30.72 -9.22
N GLY A 343 -6.40 -30.23 -10.22
CA GLY A 343 -6.15 -28.80 -10.36
C GLY A 343 -5.19 -28.26 -9.30
N PHE A 344 -4.97 -26.94 -9.28
CA PHE A 344 -4.04 -26.32 -8.35
C PHE A 344 -4.29 -24.82 -8.18
N LEU A 345 -3.92 -24.31 -7.01
CA LEU A 345 -3.85 -22.89 -6.75
C LEU A 345 -2.40 -22.43 -6.90
N PRO A 346 -2.05 -21.68 -7.96
CA PRO A 346 -0.72 -21.07 -8.04
C PRO A 346 -0.52 -20.09 -6.89
N ASN A 347 0.72 -20.01 -6.37
CA ASN A 347 1.10 -19.02 -5.39
C ASN A 347 2.03 -17.99 -6.01
N ILE A 348 1.85 -16.74 -5.61
CA ILE A 348 2.73 -15.61 -5.93
C ILE A 348 3.53 -15.33 -4.66
N ASN A 349 4.84 -15.58 -4.71
CA ASN A 349 5.75 -15.27 -3.62
C ASN A 349 6.48 -13.98 -3.97
N SER A 350 6.43 -12.98 -3.10
CA SER A 350 7.17 -11.73 -3.24
C SER A 350 8.18 -11.57 -2.11
N ASP A 351 9.46 -11.34 -2.47
CA ASP A 351 10.53 -10.94 -1.55
C ASP A 351 10.80 -9.45 -1.78
N ILE A 352 10.40 -8.63 -0.81
CA ILE A 352 10.47 -7.17 -0.87
C ILE A 352 11.61 -6.71 0.02
N VAL A 353 12.62 -6.08 -0.57
CA VAL A 353 13.73 -5.45 0.15
C VAL A 353 13.65 -3.95 -0.05
N ASP A 354 13.51 -3.22 1.06
CA ASP A 354 13.44 -1.77 1.10
C ASP A 354 14.57 -1.22 1.98
N GLN A 355 15.33 -0.26 1.47
CA GLN A 355 16.46 0.31 2.19
C GLN A 355 16.68 1.77 1.85
N SER A 356 17.18 2.55 2.82
CA SER A 356 17.57 3.92 2.57
C SER A 356 18.70 4.36 3.52
N VAL A 357 19.56 5.20 3.02
CA VAL A 357 20.65 5.84 3.78
C VAL A 357 20.57 7.33 3.54
N ASN A 358 20.57 8.11 4.60
CA ASN A 358 20.75 9.57 4.55
C ASN A 358 21.94 9.98 5.38
N VAL A 359 22.72 10.93 4.91
CA VAL A 359 23.77 11.60 5.65
C VAL A 359 23.74 13.09 5.33
N GLY A 360 23.78 13.93 6.35
CA GLY A 360 23.76 15.37 6.19
C GLY A 360 24.56 16.10 7.26
N TYR A 361 24.86 17.35 6.97
CA TYR A 361 25.46 18.30 7.93
C TYR A 361 24.60 19.54 7.96
N ARG A 362 24.23 19.98 9.17
CA ARG A 362 23.43 21.18 9.40
C ARG A 362 24.12 22.08 10.42
N THR A 363 24.01 23.39 10.22
CA THR A 363 24.60 24.39 11.11
C THR A 363 23.75 25.65 11.17
N GLU A 364 23.70 26.24 12.35
CA GLU A 364 23.10 27.56 12.57
C GLU A 364 24.25 28.57 12.80
N PHE A 365 24.11 29.71 12.13
CA PHE A 365 25.08 30.81 12.24
C PHE A 365 24.65 31.81 13.32
N ASP A 366 25.59 32.62 13.85
CA ASP A 366 25.35 33.64 14.90
C ASP A 366 24.22 34.63 14.54
N ASP A 367 23.89 34.80 13.28
CA ASP A 367 22.84 35.71 12.79
C ASP A 367 21.49 35.03 12.55
N GLY A 368 21.35 33.80 13.03
CA GLY A 368 20.14 32.97 12.90
C GLY A 368 19.96 32.36 11.52
N ALA A 369 20.94 32.49 10.62
CA ALA A 369 20.90 31.77 9.35
C ALA A 369 21.18 30.28 9.58
N TYR A 370 20.52 29.41 8.79
CA TYR A 370 20.63 27.97 8.88
C TYR A 370 21.01 27.40 7.52
N LEU A 371 21.90 26.43 7.52
CA LEU A 371 22.33 25.68 6.33
C LEU A 371 22.22 24.19 6.60
N ASP A 372 21.56 23.44 5.70
CA ASP A 372 21.52 21.98 5.69
C ASP A 372 21.96 21.47 4.32
N VAL A 373 22.93 20.54 4.32
CA VAL A 373 23.39 19.85 3.12
C VAL A 373 23.33 18.36 3.37
N SER A 374 22.61 17.63 2.50
CA SER A 374 22.43 16.19 2.70
C SER A 374 22.44 15.42 1.39
N ILE A 375 22.74 14.13 1.51
CA ILE A 375 22.62 13.13 0.46
C ILE A 375 21.74 12.00 0.96
N THR A 376 20.80 11.53 0.13
CA THR A 376 19.96 10.37 0.38
C THR A 376 20.11 9.38 -0.77
N ASP A 377 20.25 8.10 -0.43
CA ASP A 377 20.18 6.97 -1.37
C ASP A 377 19.11 6.02 -0.85
N GLY A 378 18.12 5.69 -1.70
CA GLY A 378 16.99 4.84 -1.36
C GLY A 378 16.72 3.82 -2.44
N ARG A 379 16.32 2.61 -2.05
CA ARG A 379 16.06 1.49 -2.96
C ARG A 379 14.91 0.64 -2.47
N ASN A 380 13.98 0.32 -3.39
CA ASN A 380 12.99 -0.73 -3.19
C ASN A 380 13.15 -1.77 -4.30
N ARG A 381 13.25 -3.05 -3.92
CA ARG A 381 13.33 -4.18 -4.85
C ARG A 381 12.31 -5.24 -4.49
N ILE A 382 11.66 -5.78 -5.49
CA ILE A 382 10.70 -6.87 -5.36
C ILE A 382 11.09 -7.98 -6.33
N ASP A 383 11.36 -9.17 -5.79
CA ASP A 383 11.60 -10.39 -6.55
C ASP A 383 10.36 -11.29 -6.46
N TYR A 384 9.81 -11.68 -7.62
CA TYR A 384 8.63 -12.54 -7.70
C TYR A 384 9.02 -13.96 -8.11
N THR A 385 8.52 -14.93 -7.34
CA THR A 385 8.62 -16.36 -7.65
C THR A 385 7.21 -16.95 -7.69
N THR A 386 6.87 -17.65 -8.76
CA THR A 386 5.61 -18.39 -8.84
C THR A 386 5.84 -19.83 -8.38
N SER A 387 5.10 -20.32 -7.41
CA SER A 387 5.16 -21.69 -6.92
C SER A 387 3.81 -22.39 -7.01
N ASN A 388 3.80 -23.71 -6.85
CA ASN A 388 2.63 -24.55 -7.15
C ASN A 388 2.04 -24.25 -8.54
N THR A 389 2.87 -24.09 -9.55
CA THR A 389 2.51 -23.67 -10.90
C THR A 389 2.83 -24.71 -11.96
N VAL A 390 2.42 -24.46 -13.19
CA VAL A 390 2.73 -25.25 -14.40
C VAL A 390 2.86 -24.31 -15.59
N ASN A 391 3.81 -24.59 -16.47
CA ASN A 391 3.81 -24.07 -17.84
C ASN A 391 3.20 -25.15 -18.75
N TYR A 392 2.00 -24.93 -19.28
CA TYR A 392 1.27 -25.93 -20.05
C TYR A 392 1.91 -26.21 -21.42
N SER A 393 2.52 -25.22 -22.06
CA SER A 393 3.25 -25.39 -23.30
C SER A 393 4.47 -26.32 -23.14
N PHE A 394 5.15 -26.26 -21.99
CA PHE A 394 6.22 -27.18 -21.64
C PHE A 394 5.73 -28.63 -21.43
N VAL A 395 4.55 -28.80 -20.85
CA VAL A 395 3.91 -30.11 -20.73
C VAL A 395 3.62 -30.69 -22.11
N ASN A 396 3.09 -29.89 -23.04
CA ASN A 396 2.86 -30.27 -24.42
C ASN A 396 4.16 -30.67 -25.11
N GLU A 397 5.25 -29.92 -24.96
CA GLU A 397 6.57 -30.26 -25.49
C GLU A 397 7.07 -31.61 -24.95
N LEU A 398 6.88 -31.90 -23.66
CA LEU A 398 7.25 -33.18 -23.06
C LEU A 398 6.41 -34.35 -23.59
N ASN A 399 5.12 -34.15 -23.83
CA ASN A 399 4.18 -35.17 -24.29
C ASN A 399 4.38 -35.50 -25.78
N PHE A 400 4.78 -34.51 -26.58
CA PHE A 400 4.87 -34.69 -28.04
C PHE A 400 6.08 -35.52 -28.46
N GLY A 401 5.81 -36.66 -29.17
CA GLY A 401 6.83 -37.49 -29.83
C GLY A 401 7.87 -38.11 -28.89
N ARG A 402 7.71 -37.98 -27.60
CA ARG A 402 8.58 -38.61 -26.57
C ARG A 402 7.89 -39.84 -26.02
N ALA A 403 8.65 -40.93 -25.88
CA ALA A 403 8.16 -42.16 -25.24
C ALA A 403 8.19 -42.04 -23.70
N LEU A 404 7.70 -40.93 -23.16
CA LEU A 404 7.57 -40.70 -21.72
C LEU A 404 6.19 -41.23 -21.26
N SER A 405 6.14 -41.85 -20.09
CA SER A 405 4.85 -42.17 -19.47
C SER A 405 4.27 -40.92 -18.82
N ASP A 406 2.93 -40.91 -18.62
CA ASP A 406 2.26 -39.80 -17.91
C ASP A 406 2.87 -39.56 -16.54
N ALA A 407 3.30 -40.61 -15.84
CA ALA A 407 3.98 -40.48 -14.55
C ALA A 407 5.35 -39.79 -14.67
N ASP A 408 6.13 -40.11 -15.74
CA ASP A 408 7.42 -39.46 -15.98
C ASP A 408 7.22 -37.98 -16.33
N ILE A 409 6.18 -37.62 -17.12
CA ILE A 409 5.83 -36.23 -17.45
C ILE A 409 5.47 -35.49 -16.15
N ARG A 410 4.54 -36.00 -15.35
CA ARG A 410 4.12 -35.38 -14.06
C ARG A 410 5.30 -35.14 -13.13
N SER A 411 6.29 -36.03 -13.10
CA SER A 411 7.48 -35.89 -12.25
C SER A 411 8.53 -34.96 -12.81
N SER A 412 8.51 -34.67 -14.14
CA SER A 412 9.51 -33.83 -14.81
C SER A 412 9.13 -32.37 -14.93
N VAL A 413 7.85 -32.04 -14.68
CA VAL A 413 7.34 -30.67 -14.79
C VAL A 413 7.77 -29.85 -13.58
N PRO A 414 8.53 -28.73 -13.74
CA PRO A 414 8.85 -27.82 -12.64
C PRO A 414 7.59 -27.19 -12.07
N ARG A 415 7.57 -27.03 -10.74
CA ARG A 415 6.44 -26.50 -9.99
C ARG A 415 6.70 -25.11 -9.39
N GLU A 416 7.87 -24.56 -9.68
CA GLU A 416 8.33 -23.26 -9.20
C GLU A 416 9.27 -22.65 -10.24
N ALA A 417 9.21 -21.31 -10.39
CA ALA A 417 10.12 -20.55 -11.22
C ALA A 417 10.22 -19.10 -10.72
N PHE A 418 11.38 -18.51 -10.85
CA PHE A 418 11.57 -17.07 -10.72
C PHE A 418 10.87 -16.37 -11.89
N ALA A 419 9.89 -15.51 -11.57
CA ALA A 419 9.10 -14.83 -12.59
C ALA A 419 9.82 -13.57 -13.10
N TYR A 420 10.14 -12.64 -12.22
CA TYR A 420 10.96 -11.45 -12.52
C TYR A 420 11.26 -10.66 -11.25
N GLY A 421 12.23 -9.74 -11.35
CA GLY A 421 12.49 -8.73 -10.34
C GLY A 421 12.18 -7.33 -10.87
N ILE A 422 11.74 -6.44 -10.00
CA ILE A 422 11.62 -5.00 -10.26
C ILE A 422 12.34 -4.23 -9.19
N GLU A 423 12.99 -3.12 -9.58
CA GLU A 423 13.79 -2.32 -8.65
C GLU A 423 13.65 -0.84 -8.98
N LEU A 424 13.43 -0.01 -7.96
CA LEU A 424 13.47 1.44 -8.04
C LEU A 424 14.55 1.96 -7.10
N ASN A 425 15.45 2.77 -7.62
CA ASN A 425 16.45 3.50 -6.86
C ASN A 425 16.19 5.01 -6.96
N LEU A 426 16.42 5.72 -5.86
CA LEU A 426 16.33 7.17 -5.79
C LEU A 426 17.58 7.71 -5.09
N GLN A 427 18.26 8.66 -5.73
CA GLN A 427 19.34 9.40 -5.10
C GLN A 427 19.01 10.88 -5.10
N THR A 428 19.21 11.57 -3.96
CA THR A 428 19.04 13.02 -3.87
C THR A 428 20.23 13.68 -3.19
N ILE A 429 20.56 14.87 -3.67
CA ILE A 429 21.45 15.81 -2.98
C ILE A 429 20.64 17.08 -2.74
N ASN A 430 20.49 17.49 -1.47
CA ASN A 430 19.76 18.68 -1.08
C ASN A 430 20.71 19.71 -0.45
N VAL A 431 20.49 20.98 -0.80
CA VAL A 431 21.14 22.13 -0.18
C VAL A 431 20.06 23.14 0.17
N ASP A 432 19.83 23.35 1.46
CA ASP A 432 18.78 24.19 2.02
C ASP A 432 19.41 25.31 2.87
N TYR A 433 19.06 26.54 2.60
CA TYR A 433 19.51 27.70 3.36
C TYR A 433 18.31 28.53 3.78
N SER A 434 18.24 28.92 5.05
CA SER A 434 17.19 29.80 5.54
C SER A 434 17.74 30.87 6.49
N LYS A 435 16.99 31.98 6.61
CA LYS A 435 17.39 33.10 7.45
C LYS A 435 16.20 33.96 7.88
N PRO A 436 16.14 34.37 9.18
CA PRO A 436 15.23 35.39 9.64
C PRO A 436 15.69 36.82 9.29
N PHE A 437 14.76 37.70 8.87
CA PHE A 437 14.96 39.11 8.64
C PHE A 437 13.87 39.92 9.37
N GLY A 438 13.94 39.98 10.70
CA GLY A 438 12.87 40.55 11.53
C GLY A 438 11.60 39.71 11.44
N ASP A 439 10.49 40.30 10.93
CA ASP A 439 9.21 39.64 10.79
C ASP A 439 9.10 38.75 9.52
N VAL A 440 10.18 38.65 8.75
CA VAL A 440 10.22 37.85 7.52
C VAL A 440 11.24 36.72 7.68
N PHE A 441 10.81 35.48 7.40
CA PHE A 441 11.68 34.31 7.30
C PHE A 441 11.80 33.90 5.83
N VAL A 442 13.02 33.71 5.34
CA VAL A 442 13.27 33.34 3.94
C VAL A 442 14.02 32.01 3.90
N ALA A 443 13.53 31.06 3.11
CA ALA A 443 14.23 29.84 2.81
C ALA A 443 14.42 29.69 1.28
N ILE A 444 15.59 29.22 0.88
CA ILE A 444 15.92 28.88 -0.50
C ILE A 444 16.64 27.53 -0.53
N GLY A 445 16.46 26.77 -1.58
CA GLY A 445 17.18 25.51 -1.70
C GLY A 445 17.25 24.98 -3.11
N SER A 446 18.02 23.91 -3.25
CA SER A 446 18.16 23.15 -4.49
C SER A 446 18.19 21.66 -4.22
N GLU A 447 17.66 20.88 -5.15
CA GLU A 447 17.67 19.43 -5.15
C GLU A 447 18.25 18.94 -6.48
N LEU A 448 19.19 17.99 -6.41
CA LEU A 448 19.59 17.15 -7.52
C LEU A 448 19.08 15.76 -7.25
N ARG A 449 18.28 15.20 -8.16
CA ARG A 449 17.67 13.87 -8.00
C ARG A 449 17.97 12.99 -9.21
N THR A 450 18.21 11.72 -8.95
CA THR A 450 18.29 10.67 -9.97
C THR A 450 17.33 9.55 -9.58
N ASP A 451 16.40 9.22 -10.46
CA ASP A 451 15.51 8.06 -10.37
C ASP A 451 16.01 6.99 -11.35
N GLU A 452 16.12 5.72 -10.92
CA GLU A 452 16.50 4.58 -11.76
C GLU A 452 15.49 3.45 -11.58
N TYR A 453 15.05 2.84 -12.70
CA TYR A 453 14.10 1.73 -12.69
C TYR A 453 14.63 0.54 -13.49
N LYS A 454 14.54 -0.67 -12.89
CA LYS A 454 15.01 -1.90 -13.51
C LYS A 454 13.92 -2.96 -13.52
N ILE A 455 13.88 -3.69 -14.64
CA ILE A 455 13.15 -4.96 -14.77
C ILE A 455 14.19 -6.05 -15.03
N ILE A 456 14.23 -7.04 -14.14
CA ILE A 456 15.14 -8.19 -14.16
C ILE A 456 14.35 -9.38 -14.69
N PRO A 457 14.73 -9.97 -15.83
CA PRO A 457 14.01 -11.08 -16.44
C PRO A 457 13.95 -12.32 -15.56
N GLY A 458 12.91 -13.13 -15.81
CA GLY A 458 12.70 -14.40 -15.12
C GLY A 458 13.45 -15.58 -15.74
N ASP A 459 13.23 -16.74 -15.13
CA ASP A 459 13.68 -18.03 -15.66
C ASP A 459 12.93 -18.35 -16.97
N GLU A 460 13.59 -18.99 -17.92
CA GLU A 460 13.02 -19.34 -19.23
C GLU A 460 11.68 -20.11 -19.10
N TYR A 461 11.56 -20.98 -18.09
CA TYR A 461 10.34 -21.73 -17.81
C TYR A 461 9.18 -20.81 -17.39
N SER A 462 9.45 -19.64 -16.80
CA SER A 462 8.43 -18.73 -16.30
C SER A 462 7.72 -17.93 -17.38
N TYR A 463 8.34 -17.71 -18.56
CA TYR A 463 7.79 -16.85 -19.61
C TYR A 463 7.68 -17.52 -20.99
N ARG A 464 8.49 -18.59 -21.28
CA ARG A 464 8.57 -19.14 -22.61
C ARG A 464 7.35 -19.97 -22.98
N ASP A 465 6.90 -19.82 -24.24
CA ASP A 465 6.03 -20.75 -24.94
C ASP A 465 6.91 -21.82 -25.62
N PHE A 466 6.80 -23.06 -25.17
CA PHE A 466 7.62 -24.22 -25.61
C PHE A 466 6.99 -24.98 -26.76
N ASP A 467 5.68 -24.89 -26.98
CA ASP A 467 4.96 -25.67 -27.99
C ASP A 467 4.72 -24.87 -29.31
N THR A 468 5.19 -23.65 -29.40
CA THR A 468 5.19 -22.81 -30.57
C THR A 468 6.58 -22.75 -31.21
N LEU A 469 6.72 -23.16 -32.49
CA LEU A 469 7.94 -23.00 -33.27
C LEU A 469 7.66 -21.99 -34.39
N ASP A 470 8.45 -20.88 -34.44
CA ASP A 470 8.31 -19.82 -35.47
C ASP A 470 6.86 -19.24 -35.52
N GLY A 471 6.15 -19.18 -34.38
CA GLY A 471 4.78 -18.67 -34.28
C GLY A 471 3.71 -19.62 -34.81
N VAL A 472 4.04 -20.88 -35.03
CA VAL A 472 3.12 -21.94 -35.46
C VAL A 472 3.00 -22.97 -34.35
N SER A 473 1.79 -23.23 -33.87
CA SER A 473 1.55 -24.31 -32.94
C SER A 473 1.95 -25.65 -33.55
N LEU A 474 2.74 -26.43 -32.80
CA LEU A 474 3.15 -27.77 -33.21
C LEU A 474 2.08 -28.83 -32.86
N PHE A 475 1.04 -28.47 -32.14
CA PHE A 475 0.06 -29.37 -31.57
C PHE A 475 -1.36 -29.00 -31.99
N ALA A 476 -2.28 -29.96 -31.93
CA ALA A 476 -3.69 -29.73 -32.19
C ALA A 476 -4.37 -28.86 -31.11
N GLN A 477 -3.76 -28.78 -29.94
CA GLN A 477 -4.13 -27.89 -28.83
C GLN A 477 -2.89 -27.14 -28.40
N ASP A 478 -2.97 -25.83 -28.45
CA ASP A 478 -1.94 -24.89 -28.04
C ASP A 478 -2.08 -24.63 -26.53
N GLY A 479 -1.02 -24.87 -25.77
CA GLY A 479 -1.01 -24.59 -24.33
C GLY A 479 -0.49 -23.19 -24.06
N PRO A 480 -1.07 -22.45 -23.11
CA PRO A 480 -0.54 -21.14 -22.77
C PRO A 480 0.91 -21.23 -22.29
N GLY A 481 1.75 -20.36 -22.86
CA GLY A 481 3.14 -20.19 -22.47
C GLY A 481 3.28 -19.57 -21.09
N GLY A 482 4.46 -19.76 -20.48
CA GLY A 482 4.76 -19.23 -19.17
C GLY A 482 4.06 -19.92 -17.98
N THR A 483 4.46 -19.58 -16.78
CA THR A 483 3.90 -20.14 -15.53
C THR A 483 2.48 -19.63 -15.25
N GLN A 484 1.61 -20.52 -14.81
CA GLN A 484 0.23 -20.20 -14.46
C GLN A 484 0.15 -19.44 -13.14
N GLY A 485 -0.74 -18.45 -13.07
CA GLY A 485 -0.96 -17.58 -11.91
C GLY A 485 -0.21 -16.28 -12.01
N PHE A 486 1.08 -16.34 -12.31
CA PHE A 486 1.94 -15.16 -12.47
C PHE A 486 3.07 -15.53 -13.47
N GLY A 487 2.97 -15.00 -14.68
CA GLY A 487 3.93 -15.25 -15.75
C GLY A 487 5.22 -14.46 -15.58
N GLY A 488 6.31 -14.98 -16.14
CA GLY A 488 7.60 -14.31 -16.10
C GLY A 488 7.78 -13.24 -17.17
N ILE A 489 8.80 -12.40 -17.00
CA ILE A 489 9.21 -11.40 -17.97
C ILE A 489 10.42 -11.92 -18.76
N ALA A 490 10.32 -11.86 -20.09
CA ALA A 490 11.38 -12.28 -20.99
C ALA A 490 12.55 -11.27 -21.05
N PRO A 491 13.77 -11.71 -21.40
CA PRO A 491 14.95 -10.83 -21.51
C PRO A 491 14.77 -9.63 -22.44
N GLU A 492 13.93 -9.74 -23.46
CA GLU A 492 13.62 -8.66 -24.41
C GLU A 492 12.85 -7.50 -23.76
N SER A 493 12.18 -7.76 -22.65
CA SER A 493 11.45 -6.78 -21.86
C SER A 493 12.24 -6.25 -20.65
N ALA A 494 13.53 -6.61 -20.53
CA ALA A 494 14.42 -6.07 -19.50
C ALA A 494 14.55 -4.55 -19.62
N VAL A 495 14.64 -3.87 -18.48
CA VAL A 495 14.73 -2.41 -18.37
C VAL A 495 15.88 -2.05 -17.42
N ASP A 496 16.64 -1.03 -17.77
CA ASP A 496 17.64 -0.37 -16.91
C ASP A 496 17.72 1.10 -17.39
N GLU A 497 16.82 1.93 -16.84
CA GLU A 497 16.62 3.31 -17.30
C GLU A 497 16.71 4.28 -16.12
N SER A 498 17.24 5.48 -16.37
CA SER A 498 17.41 6.51 -15.36
C SER A 498 16.92 7.87 -15.85
N ARG A 499 16.54 8.74 -14.90
CA ARG A 499 16.10 10.11 -15.13
C ARG A 499 16.72 11.03 -14.09
N ASN A 500 17.27 12.17 -14.53
CA ASN A 500 17.76 13.22 -13.63
C ASN A 500 16.75 14.35 -13.52
N VAL A 501 16.76 15.02 -12.37
CA VAL A 501 15.93 16.19 -12.05
C VAL A 501 16.80 17.22 -11.35
N ILE A 502 16.66 18.48 -11.75
CA ILE A 502 17.28 19.62 -11.08
C ILE A 502 16.17 20.55 -10.61
N SER A 503 16.18 20.89 -9.33
CA SER A 503 15.13 21.73 -8.73
C SER A 503 15.72 22.89 -7.95
N PHE A 504 14.98 24.03 -7.96
CA PHE A 504 15.25 25.20 -7.14
C PHE A 504 13.95 25.69 -6.51
N TYR A 505 14.01 26.09 -5.25
CA TYR A 505 12.84 26.64 -4.56
C TYR A 505 13.18 27.89 -3.74
N GLY A 506 12.16 28.71 -3.51
CA GLY A 506 12.17 29.82 -2.55
C GLY A 506 10.86 29.86 -1.78
N ASP A 507 10.94 30.03 -0.48
CA ASP A 507 9.82 30.14 0.45
C ASP A 507 10.00 31.37 1.34
N VAL A 508 8.95 32.14 1.52
CA VAL A 508 8.92 33.36 2.33
C VAL A 508 7.74 33.27 3.29
N GLU A 509 8.04 33.27 4.59
CA GLU A 509 7.06 33.41 5.65
C GLU A 509 7.15 34.81 6.26
N TRP A 510 6.05 35.55 6.29
CA TRP A 510 5.99 36.93 6.74
C TRP A 510 4.89 37.15 7.78
N GLN A 511 5.30 37.53 9.00
CA GLN A 511 4.37 38.04 10.01
C GLN A 511 3.95 39.47 9.63
N ALA A 512 2.97 39.56 8.72
CA ALA A 512 2.58 40.85 8.11
C ALA A 512 1.92 41.80 9.11
N LEU A 513 1.22 41.28 10.11
CA LEU A 513 0.66 41.95 11.28
C LEU A 513 0.84 41.03 12.49
N ASP A 514 0.66 41.56 13.70
CA ASP A 514 0.73 40.78 14.93
C ASP A 514 -0.20 39.53 14.90
N ASN A 515 -1.28 39.62 14.13
CA ASN A 515 -2.30 38.56 14.01
C ASN A 515 -2.44 37.99 12.60
N LEU A 516 -1.53 38.31 11.66
CA LEU A 516 -1.59 37.79 10.27
C LEU A 516 -0.23 37.25 9.82
N LEU A 517 -0.19 35.95 9.62
CA LEU A 517 0.91 35.25 8.96
C LEU A 517 0.56 35.06 7.48
N VAL A 518 1.51 35.32 6.59
CA VAL A 518 1.41 35.05 5.14
C VAL A 518 2.62 34.22 4.72
N ASN A 519 2.39 33.16 3.97
CA ASN A 519 3.43 32.32 3.37
C ASN A 519 3.30 32.34 1.85
N GLY A 520 4.42 32.45 1.15
CA GLY A 520 4.50 32.37 -0.31
C GLY A 520 5.68 31.52 -0.75
N ALA A 521 5.44 30.56 -1.64
CA ALA A 521 6.50 29.68 -2.15
C ALA A 521 6.47 29.60 -3.68
N VAL A 522 7.64 29.37 -4.27
CA VAL A 522 7.82 29.07 -5.69
C VAL A 522 8.88 27.98 -5.84
N ARG A 523 8.64 27.05 -6.75
CA ARG A 523 9.57 25.98 -7.11
C ARG A 523 9.62 25.79 -8.61
N TYR A 524 10.83 25.60 -9.13
CA TYR A 524 11.13 25.23 -10.49
C TYR A 524 11.78 23.87 -10.52
N ASP A 525 11.29 22.96 -11.36
CA ASP A 525 11.83 21.61 -11.55
C ASP A 525 12.07 21.39 -13.05
N ASP A 526 13.25 20.90 -13.41
CA ASP A 526 13.65 20.54 -14.79
C ASP A 526 13.99 19.04 -14.83
N TYR A 527 13.23 18.30 -15.64
CA TYR A 527 13.31 16.85 -15.75
C TYR A 527 13.89 16.43 -17.10
N ASP A 528 14.86 15.54 -17.07
CA ASP A 528 15.28 14.84 -18.29
C ASP A 528 14.09 14.11 -18.92
N GLY A 529 13.77 14.43 -20.15
CA GLY A 529 12.86 13.67 -21.01
C GLY A 529 11.46 14.24 -21.20
N PHE A 530 10.91 15.13 -20.34
CA PHE A 530 9.60 15.73 -20.59
C PHE A 530 9.55 17.26 -20.41
N GLY A 531 10.54 17.91 -19.76
CA GLY A 531 10.63 19.36 -19.68
C GLY A 531 10.60 19.92 -18.26
N ASP A 532 10.19 21.18 -18.12
CA ASP A 532 10.25 21.92 -16.87
C ASP A 532 8.87 22.34 -16.38
N THR A 533 8.73 22.48 -15.05
CA THR A 533 7.52 22.96 -14.39
C THR A 533 7.84 24.07 -13.40
N THR A 534 6.87 24.97 -13.16
CA THR A 534 6.99 26.00 -12.13
C THR A 534 5.73 26.05 -11.30
N ASN A 535 5.86 25.84 -9.99
CA ASN A 535 4.74 25.78 -9.06
C ASN A 535 4.79 26.89 -8.04
N PHE A 536 3.61 27.33 -7.61
CA PHE A 536 3.40 28.47 -6.70
C PHE A 536 2.49 28.07 -5.55
N LYS A 537 2.70 28.69 -4.39
CA LYS A 537 1.81 28.63 -3.25
C LYS A 537 1.67 29.98 -2.61
N LEU A 538 0.45 30.33 -2.20
CA LEU A 538 0.16 31.45 -1.32
C LEU A 538 -0.80 30.99 -0.23
N ALA A 539 -0.41 31.18 1.03
CA ALA A 539 -1.21 30.79 2.18
C ALA A 539 -1.21 31.89 3.25
N ALA A 540 -2.25 31.91 4.06
CA ALA A 540 -2.36 32.87 5.16
C ALA A 540 -3.08 32.28 6.38
N ASN A 541 -2.68 32.73 7.58
CA ASN A 541 -3.35 32.45 8.85
C ASN A 541 -3.65 33.79 9.53
N LEU A 542 -4.93 34.04 9.82
CA LEU A 542 -5.42 35.26 10.49
C LEU A 542 -6.04 34.92 11.85
N ALA A 543 -5.39 35.29 12.93
CA ALA A 543 -6.01 35.31 14.25
C ALA A 543 -7.07 36.41 14.34
N VAL A 544 -8.36 36.02 14.23
CA VAL A 544 -9.50 36.95 14.31
C VAL A 544 -9.74 37.38 15.75
N THR A 545 -9.56 36.47 16.67
CA THR A 545 -9.56 36.65 18.14
C THR A 545 -8.45 35.79 18.73
N ASP A 546 -8.25 35.86 20.05
CA ASP A 546 -7.27 35.01 20.74
C ASP A 546 -7.64 33.51 20.65
N THR A 547 -8.88 33.18 20.34
CA THR A 547 -9.41 31.80 20.29
C THR A 547 -9.90 31.37 18.91
N VAL A 548 -9.92 32.26 17.91
CA VAL A 548 -10.41 31.91 16.55
C VAL A 548 -9.40 32.36 15.52
N ARG A 549 -8.96 31.39 14.70
CA ARG A 549 -8.07 31.62 13.55
C ARG A 549 -8.77 31.19 12.26
N LEU A 550 -8.55 31.94 11.19
CA LEU A 550 -8.92 31.57 9.83
C LEU A 550 -7.65 31.32 9.04
N ARG A 551 -7.63 30.20 8.31
CA ARG A 551 -6.52 29.86 7.42
C ARG A 551 -7.01 29.57 6.01
N GLY A 552 -6.14 29.72 5.02
CA GLY A 552 -6.47 29.38 3.65
C GLY A 552 -5.25 29.41 2.75
N ALA A 553 -5.28 28.60 1.71
CA ALA A 553 -4.22 28.48 0.74
C ALA A 553 -4.75 28.31 -0.68
N VAL A 554 -3.95 28.74 -1.63
CA VAL A 554 -4.05 28.38 -3.05
C VAL A 554 -2.68 27.99 -3.54
N SER A 555 -2.61 26.87 -4.27
CA SER A 555 -1.35 26.38 -4.82
C SER A 555 -1.56 25.68 -6.15
N THR A 556 -0.51 25.68 -6.97
CA THR A 556 -0.38 24.77 -8.09
C THR A 556 0.51 23.60 -7.68
N GLY A 557 0.28 22.46 -8.29
CA GLY A 557 1.07 21.26 -8.09
C GLY A 557 1.27 20.51 -9.38
N PHE A 558 2.13 19.52 -9.34
CA PHE A 558 2.37 18.63 -10.46
C PHE A 558 2.85 17.28 -10.01
N ARG A 559 2.70 16.30 -10.90
CA ARG A 559 3.32 15.00 -10.76
C ARG A 559 3.95 14.57 -12.08
N ALA A 560 5.24 14.29 -12.05
CA ALA A 560 5.92 13.66 -13.17
C ALA A 560 5.42 12.22 -13.37
N PRO A 561 5.34 11.71 -14.62
CA PRO A 561 5.12 10.29 -14.82
C PRO A 561 6.14 9.48 -14.02
N SER A 562 5.70 8.49 -13.27
CA SER A 562 6.63 7.65 -12.50
C SER A 562 7.51 6.81 -13.45
N MET A 563 8.69 6.41 -12.98
CA MET A 563 9.58 5.54 -13.76
C MET A 563 8.88 4.21 -14.10
N GLN A 564 8.02 3.73 -13.22
CA GLN A 564 7.21 2.54 -13.45
C GLN A 564 6.19 2.75 -14.58
N GLN A 565 5.50 3.91 -14.63
CA GLN A 565 4.55 4.23 -15.72
C GLN A 565 5.23 4.39 -17.07
N LEU A 566 6.47 4.91 -17.09
CA LEU A 566 7.25 5.09 -18.31
C LEU A 566 7.80 3.77 -18.87
N PHE A 567 8.23 2.84 -18.00
CA PHE A 567 9.10 1.75 -18.39
C PHE A 567 8.58 0.35 -18.06
N PHE A 568 7.50 0.21 -17.28
CA PHE A 568 6.93 -1.12 -17.03
C PHE A 568 6.40 -1.73 -18.31
N ASN A 569 6.80 -2.99 -18.56
CA ASN A 569 6.45 -3.74 -19.76
C ASN A 569 6.34 -5.22 -19.38
N ASN A 570 5.15 -5.80 -19.55
CA ASN A 570 4.87 -7.19 -19.23
C ASN A 570 3.76 -7.75 -20.10
N ILE A 571 3.84 -9.02 -20.44
CA ILE A 571 2.73 -9.79 -21.03
C ILE A 571 2.30 -10.80 -19.99
N SER A 572 1.04 -10.78 -19.61
CA SER A 572 0.47 -11.68 -18.59
C SER A 572 -0.85 -12.28 -19.05
N THR A 573 -1.14 -13.47 -18.55
CA THR A 573 -2.41 -14.13 -18.80
C THR A 573 -3.51 -13.53 -17.94
N GLN A 574 -4.55 -13.00 -18.55
CA GLN A 574 -5.74 -12.50 -17.88
C GLN A 574 -6.98 -13.32 -18.23
N PHE A 575 -7.93 -13.41 -17.30
CA PHE A 575 -9.23 -14.03 -17.53
C PHE A 575 -10.23 -12.94 -17.91
N ILE A 576 -10.60 -12.87 -19.19
CA ILE A 576 -11.55 -11.90 -19.74
C ILE A 576 -12.76 -12.66 -20.26
N GLY A 577 -13.93 -12.40 -19.65
CA GLY A 577 -15.16 -13.12 -20.03
C GLY A 577 -15.12 -14.63 -19.76
N GLY A 578 -14.22 -15.11 -18.89
CA GLY A 578 -14.02 -16.53 -18.61
C GLY A 578 -12.99 -17.23 -19.52
N GLU A 579 -12.49 -16.53 -20.52
CA GLU A 579 -11.44 -17.01 -21.43
C GLU A 579 -10.06 -16.51 -20.96
N GLN A 580 -9.04 -17.34 -21.14
CA GLN A 580 -7.65 -17.02 -20.85
C GLN A 580 -7.04 -16.28 -22.05
N ILE A 581 -6.64 -15.01 -21.85
CA ILE A 581 -6.12 -14.14 -22.89
C ILE A 581 -4.77 -13.55 -22.44
N GLU A 582 -3.75 -13.69 -23.27
CA GLU A 582 -2.48 -13.01 -23.08
C GLU A 582 -2.66 -11.51 -23.32
N THR A 583 -2.42 -10.70 -22.30
CA THR A 583 -2.57 -9.25 -22.34
C THR A 583 -1.26 -8.57 -22.04
N GLY A 584 -0.82 -7.67 -22.92
CA GLY A 584 0.38 -6.85 -22.73
C GLY A 584 0.07 -5.55 -21.99
N THR A 585 0.91 -5.19 -21.02
CA THR A 585 1.07 -3.80 -20.59
C THR A 585 2.29 -3.27 -21.33
N PHE A 586 2.09 -2.31 -22.22
CA PHE A 586 3.13 -1.88 -23.14
C PHE A 586 3.61 -0.46 -22.84
N ARG A 587 4.91 -0.25 -22.91
CA ARG A 587 5.54 1.08 -22.90
C ARG A 587 5.02 1.93 -24.06
N ASN A 588 4.92 3.24 -23.89
CA ASN A 588 4.42 4.16 -24.93
C ASN A 588 5.35 4.27 -26.13
N ASP A 589 6.63 3.92 -26.01
CA ASP A 589 7.61 3.86 -27.10
C ASP A 589 7.66 2.50 -27.82
N SER A 590 6.86 1.51 -27.37
CA SER A 590 6.80 0.19 -28.01
C SER A 590 6.16 0.24 -29.40
N ALA A 591 6.46 -0.77 -30.23
CA ALA A 591 5.88 -0.90 -31.57
C ALA A 591 4.35 -1.01 -31.54
N VAL A 592 3.78 -1.66 -30.50
CA VAL A 592 2.32 -1.79 -30.30
C VAL A 592 1.70 -0.42 -30.04
N ALA A 593 2.26 0.35 -29.10
CA ALA A 593 1.79 1.69 -28.75
C ALA A 593 1.91 2.65 -29.94
N GLN A 594 3.04 2.62 -30.65
CA GLN A 594 3.28 3.47 -31.82
C GLN A 594 2.34 3.13 -33.00
N ALA A 595 1.96 1.85 -33.16
CA ALA A 595 1.02 1.43 -34.21
C ALA A 595 -0.37 2.08 -34.08
N ILE A 596 -0.76 2.45 -32.87
CA ILE A 596 -2.04 3.14 -32.59
C ILE A 596 -1.84 4.61 -32.18
N GLY A 597 -0.61 5.12 -32.30
CA GLY A 597 -0.30 6.52 -32.05
C GLY A 597 -0.44 6.95 -30.58
N ILE A 598 -0.12 6.08 -29.62
CA ILE A 598 -0.03 6.43 -28.22
C ILE A 598 1.07 7.49 -28.03
N PRO A 599 0.76 8.67 -27.45
CA PRO A 599 1.77 9.70 -27.22
C PRO A 599 2.66 9.34 -26.03
N SER A 600 3.82 10.00 -25.93
CA SER A 600 4.62 10.00 -24.71
C SER A 600 3.82 10.61 -23.55
N LEU A 601 4.05 10.10 -22.34
CA LEU A 601 3.45 10.68 -21.14
C LEU A 601 4.02 12.07 -20.87
N LYS A 602 3.18 12.94 -20.32
CA LYS A 602 3.52 14.24 -19.77
C LYS A 602 3.12 14.30 -18.28
N GLU A 603 3.49 15.38 -17.61
CA GLU A 603 3.11 15.64 -16.23
C GLU A 603 1.58 15.73 -16.07
N GLU A 604 1.13 15.42 -14.85
CA GLU A 604 -0.17 15.83 -14.32
C GLU A 604 0.00 17.22 -13.70
N GLU A 605 -0.94 18.10 -13.91
CA GLU A 605 -0.97 19.44 -13.30
C GLU A 605 -2.13 19.52 -12.31
N SER A 606 -1.94 20.23 -11.19
CA SER A 606 -3.04 20.45 -10.24
C SER A 606 -3.18 21.89 -9.81
N THR A 607 -4.42 22.25 -9.48
CA THR A 607 -4.77 23.49 -8.77
C THR A 607 -5.49 23.13 -7.48
N ASN A 608 -4.96 23.61 -6.35
CA ASN A 608 -5.47 23.30 -5.03
C ASN A 608 -5.95 24.59 -4.36
N PHE A 609 -7.12 24.52 -3.71
CA PHE A 609 -7.67 25.55 -2.86
C PHE A 609 -8.07 24.97 -1.52
N SER A 610 -7.75 25.66 -0.42
CA SER A 610 -8.22 25.30 0.92
C SER A 610 -8.61 26.52 1.73
N VAL A 611 -9.62 26.36 2.62
CA VAL A 611 -10.02 27.35 3.60
C VAL A 611 -10.49 26.66 4.87
N GLY A 612 -10.04 27.15 6.02
CA GLY A 612 -10.37 26.51 7.29
C GLY A 612 -10.54 27.50 8.44
N ILE A 613 -11.15 27.00 9.51
CA ILE A 613 -11.28 27.66 10.79
C ILE A 613 -10.69 26.77 11.88
N VAL A 614 -9.89 27.36 12.75
CA VAL A 614 -9.44 26.74 14.01
C VAL A 614 -10.04 27.54 15.14
N TRP A 615 -10.71 26.85 16.07
CA TRP A 615 -11.39 27.49 17.18
C TRP A 615 -11.10 26.77 18.50
N ASP A 616 -10.40 27.43 19.39
CA ASP A 616 -10.18 27.03 20.77
C ASP A 616 -11.44 27.40 21.57
N ILE A 617 -12.41 26.46 21.69
CA ILE A 617 -13.72 26.69 22.33
C ILE A 617 -13.53 26.95 23.82
N THR A 618 -12.64 26.20 24.45
CA THR A 618 -12.14 26.36 25.83
C THR A 618 -10.66 25.95 25.86
N ASP A 619 -9.98 26.16 26.97
CA ASP A 619 -8.55 25.81 27.14
C ASP A 619 -8.27 24.31 26.92
N ASN A 620 -9.29 23.44 26.96
CA ASN A 620 -9.18 21.99 26.80
C ASN A 620 -10.07 21.42 25.67
N TRP A 621 -10.65 22.28 24.81
CA TRP A 621 -11.48 21.86 23.70
C TRP A 621 -11.20 22.73 22.46
N ASP A 622 -10.64 22.12 21.46
CA ASP A 622 -10.37 22.72 20.15
C ASP A 622 -11.16 22.02 19.04
N ILE A 623 -11.36 22.74 17.94
CA ILE A 623 -11.92 22.22 16.69
C ILE A 623 -11.26 22.91 15.50
N ALA A 624 -10.88 22.13 14.51
CA ALA A 624 -10.47 22.57 13.20
C ALA A 624 -11.42 22.02 12.12
N ILE A 625 -11.85 22.85 11.21
CA ILE A 625 -12.67 22.48 10.05
C ILE A 625 -12.03 23.09 8.82
N ASP A 626 -11.67 22.25 7.85
CA ASP A 626 -11.03 22.67 6.60
C ASP A 626 -11.82 22.14 5.40
N TYR A 627 -12.19 23.03 4.49
CA TYR A 627 -12.67 22.69 3.16
C TYR A 627 -11.50 22.68 2.19
N TYR A 628 -11.51 21.75 1.23
CA TYR A 628 -10.53 21.69 0.15
C TYR A 628 -11.19 21.38 -1.19
N SER A 629 -10.55 21.86 -2.27
CA SER A 629 -10.86 21.56 -3.67
C SER A 629 -9.55 21.32 -4.41
N ILE A 630 -9.47 20.21 -5.17
CA ILE A 630 -8.28 19.76 -5.89
C ILE A 630 -8.68 19.39 -7.30
N ASP A 631 -8.27 20.20 -8.26
CA ASP A 631 -8.47 19.91 -9.68
C ASP A 631 -7.16 19.32 -10.24
N ILE A 632 -7.25 18.19 -10.96
CA ILE A 632 -6.09 17.57 -11.61
C ILE A 632 -6.37 17.45 -13.09
N ASP A 633 -5.58 18.13 -13.90
CA ASP A 633 -5.58 18.07 -15.35
C ASP A 633 -4.59 17.00 -15.85
N ASP A 634 -4.91 16.37 -16.99
CA ASP A 634 -4.03 15.42 -17.67
C ASP A 634 -3.59 14.22 -16.79
N ARG A 635 -4.47 13.77 -15.89
CA ARG A 635 -4.18 12.67 -14.97
C ARG A 635 -3.83 11.38 -15.71
N ILE A 636 -2.76 10.72 -15.28
CA ILE A 636 -2.26 9.49 -15.89
C ILE A 636 -3.05 8.30 -15.35
N VAL A 637 -3.61 7.52 -16.28
CA VAL A 637 -4.34 6.29 -16.01
C VAL A 637 -3.87 5.17 -16.91
N ILE A 638 -4.13 3.92 -16.50
CA ILE A 638 -3.94 2.76 -17.37
C ILE A 638 -5.24 2.52 -18.16
N SER A 639 -5.13 2.34 -19.47
CA SER A 639 -6.28 2.11 -20.34
C SER A 639 -7.03 0.79 -20.02
N ASN A 640 -8.20 0.65 -20.59
CA ASN A 640 -8.81 -0.66 -20.78
C ASN A 640 -7.88 -1.56 -21.61
N ASN A 641 -8.13 -2.88 -21.56
CA ASN A 641 -7.49 -3.80 -22.50
C ASN A 641 -8.07 -3.58 -23.91
N LEU A 642 -7.24 -3.00 -24.79
CA LEU A 642 -7.59 -2.75 -26.20
C LEU A 642 -7.34 -4.03 -26.98
N GLY A 643 -8.42 -4.76 -27.28
CA GLY A 643 -8.37 -6.02 -27.99
C GLY A 643 -8.32 -5.86 -29.50
N ARG A 644 -8.28 -7.02 -30.17
CA ARG A 644 -8.31 -7.12 -31.64
C ARG A 644 -9.60 -6.56 -32.23
N GLY A 645 -9.52 -6.11 -33.50
CA GLY A 645 -10.65 -5.56 -34.25
C GLY A 645 -10.84 -4.06 -34.12
N LEU A 646 -10.08 -3.38 -33.25
CA LEU A 646 -10.12 -1.91 -33.12
C LEU A 646 -9.43 -1.21 -34.30
N SER A 647 -8.30 -1.74 -34.76
CA SER A 647 -7.63 -1.28 -35.98
C SER A 647 -6.73 -2.37 -36.56
N PRO A 648 -6.55 -2.43 -37.92
CA PRO A 648 -5.64 -3.39 -38.52
C PRO A 648 -4.17 -3.22 -38.08
N ALA A 649 -3.76 -2.01 -37.71
CA ALA A 649 -2.41 -1.74 -37.22
C ALA A 649 -2.19 -2.31 -35.83
N LEU A 650 -3.19 -2.20 -34.93
CA LEU A 650 -3.15 -2.81 -33.61
C LEU A 650 -3.14 -4.34 -33.74
N ASP A 651 -4.02 -4.92 -34.58
CA ASP A 651 -4.07 -6.35 -34.80
C ASP A 651 -2.71 -6.91 -35.23
N ALA A 652 -2.06 -6.27 -36.22
CA ALA A 652 -0.74 -6.69 -36.69
C ALA A 652 0.35 -6.56 -35.62
N ALA A 653 0.29 -5.53 -34.79
CA ALA A 653 1.27 -5.33 -33.70
C ALA A 653 1.06 -6.33 -32.55
N LEU A 654 -0.19 -6.65 -32.19
CA LEU A 654 -0.54 -7.68 -31.21
C LEU A 654 -0.12 -9.07 -31.71
N ASP A 655 -0.31 -9.37 -33.00
CA ASP A 655 0.17 -10.61 -33.62
C ASP A 655 1.68 -10.78 -33.47
N ALA A 656 2.45 -9.69 -33.67
CA ALA A 656 3.90 -9.71 -33.57
C ALA A 656 4.42 -9.96 -32.14
N THR A 657 3.58 -9.70 -31.12
CA THR A 657 3.92 -9.93 -29.69
C THR A 657 3.25 -11.16 -29.10
N GLY A 658 2.43 -11.89 -29.87
CA GLY A 658 1.65 -13.02 -29.36
C GLY A 658 0.51 -12.64 -28.41
N SER A 659 0.13 -11.34 -28.36
CA SER A 659 -0.86 -10.84 -27.41
C SER A 659 -2.28 -10.79 -28.02
N GLY A 660 -3.30 -11.09 -27.21
CA GLY A 660 -4.70 -10.95 -27.56
C GLY A 660 -5.25 -9.54 -27.33
N GLY A 661 -4.54 -8.72 -26.56
CA GLY A 661 -4.85 -7.32 -26.27
C GLY A 661 -3.71 -6.58 -25.60
N GLY A 662 -3.86 -5.25 -25.49
CA GLY A 662 -2.86 -4.38 -24.87
C GLY A 662 -3.49 -3.27 -24.04
N GLN A 663 -2.82 -2.90 -22.97
CA GLN A 663 -3.14 -1.72 -22.14
C GLN A 663 -1.93 -0.79 -22.08
N PHE A 664 -2.19 0.50 -21.90
CA PHE A 664 -1.20 1.57 -22.01
C PHE A 664 -1.44 2.61 -20.93
N PHE A 665 -0.37 3.26 -20.48
CA PHE A 665 -0.50 4.45 -19.64
C PHE A 665 -0.78 5.67 -20.52
N LEU A 666 -1.76 6.49 -20.11
CA LEU A 666 -2.24 7.64 -20.88
C LEU A 666 -2.55 8.81 -19.95
N ASN A 667 -2.20 10.03 -20.36
CA ASN A 667 -2.85 11.23 -19.83
C ASN A 667 -4.22 11.31 -20.50
N ALA A 668 -5.27 10.85 -19.83
CA ALA A 668 -6.57 10.59 -20.46
C ALA A 668 -7.79 11.13 -19.71
N ILE A 669 -7.62 11.64 -18.50
CA ILE A 669 -8.72 12.18 -17.70
C ILE A 669 -8.33 13.47 -16.99
N ASP A 670 -9.33 14.29 -16.69
CA ASP A 670 -9.27 15.34 -15.69
C ASP A 670 -10.19 14.99 -14.54
N THR A 671 -9.80 15.30 -13.29
CA THR A 671 -10.59 14.99 -12.09
C THR A 671 -10.73 16.21 -11.20
N GLU A 672 -11.90 16.33 -10.56
CA GLU A 672 -12.20 17.30 -9.51
C GLU A 672 -12.45 16.56 -8.21
N THR A 673 -11.85 17.00 -7.11
CA THR A 673 -12.01 16.41 -5.77
C THR A 673 -12.30 17.49 -4.76
N ASP A 674 -13.48 17.44 -4.14
CA ASP A 674 -13.90 18.36 -3.09
C ASP A 674 -14.10 17.63 -1.77
N GLY A 675 -13.90 18.33 -0.65
CA GLY A 675 -14.14 17.68 0.65
C GLY A 675 -13.99 18.57 1.87
N PHE A 676 -14.27 17.94 3.01
CA PHE A 676 -14.11 18.56 4.33
C PHE A 676 -13.31 17.64 5.25
N ASP A 677 -12.36 18.23 5.97
CA ASP A 677 -11.70 17.60 7.11
C ASP A 677 -12.16 18.28 8.40
N ILE A 678 -12.47 17.50 9.42
CA ILE A 678 -12.87 17.98 10.76
C ILE A 678 -12.00 17.25 11.77
N VAL A 679 -11.34 17.99 12.66
CA VAL A 679 -10.61 17.44 13.81
C VAL A 679 -11.03 18.21 15.04
N SER A 680 -11.37 17.52 16.13
CA SER A 680 -11.74 18.14 17.41
C SER A 680 -11.20 17.31 18.55
N THR A 681 -10.48 17.94 19.46
CA THR A 681 -9.92 17.30 20.66
C THR A 681 -10.52 17.92 21.90
N LEU A 682 -10.98 17.08 22.82
CA LEU A 682 -11.45 17.47 24.15
C LEU A 682 -10.68 16.68 25.19
N SER A 683 -9.79 17.33 25.92
CA SER A 683 -8.91 16.74 26.94
C SER A 683 -9.39 17.01 28.37
N ASP A 684 -8.71 16.44 29.34
CA ASP A 684 -8.89 16.69 30.77
C ASP A 684 -10.30 16.49 31.33
N ILE A 685 -11.08 15.55 30.75
CA ILE A 685 -12.42 15.22 31.24
C ILE A 685 -12.29 14.29 32.44
N ARG A 686 -12.72 14.74 33.62
CA ARG A 686 -12.76 13.89 34.81
C ARG A 686 -13.92 12.88 34.73
N LEU A 687 -13.62 11.60 34.46
CA LEU A 687 -14.61 10.52 34.38
C LEU A 687 -14.23 9.35 35.28
N ALA A 688 -15.14 8.94 36.18
CA ALA A 688 -14.99 7.78 37.07
C ALA A 688 -13.67 7.78 37.88
N GLY A 689 -13.13 8.97 38.18
CA GLY A 689 -11.89 9.14 38.97
C GLY A 689 -10.62 8.94 38.14
N GLY A 690 -10.70 8.96 36.86
CA GLY A 690 -9.59 9.04 35.89
C GLY A 690 -9.75 10.23 34.94
N ASP A 691 -8.76 10.42 34.07
CA ASP A 691 -8.68 11.45 33.05
C ASP A 691 -9.04 10.84 31.70
N LEU A 692 -9.97 11.46 30.99
CA LEU A 692 -10.42 11.06 29.66
C LEU A 692 -10.07 12.16 28.67
N SER A 693 -9.47 11.77 27.54
CA SER A 693 -9.33 12.60 26.35
C SER A 693 -10.11 11.97 25.19
N LEU A 694 -10.80 12.80 24.41
CA LEU A 694 -11.58 12.40 23.24
C LEU A 694 -11.07 13.15 22.02
N THR A 695 -10.83 12.44 20.91
CA THR A 695 -10.52 13.02 19.61
C THR A 695 -11.52 12.53 18.58
N LEU A 696 -12.26 13.46 17.98
CA LEU A 696 -13.10 13.24 16.81
C LEU A 696 -12.33 13.69 15.58
N ALA A 697 -12.20 12.81 14.59
CA ALA A 697 -11.68 13.17 13.30
C ALA A 697 -12.61 12.65 12.19
N ALA A 698 -12.90 13.47 11.20
CA ALA A 698 -13.79 13.10 10.09
C ALA A 698 -13.27 13.66 8.76
N ASN A 699 -13.42 12.88 7.72
CA ASN A 699 -13.19 13.28 6.34
C ASN A 699 -14.42 12.94 5.51
N PHE A 700 -14.84 13.89 4.68
CA PHE A 700 -15.86 13.72 3.65
C PHE A 700 -15.21 14.14 2.34
N THR A 701 -15.24 13.27 1.34
CA THR A 701 -14.56 13.52 0.07
C THR A 701 -15.42 13.01 -1.08
N ASP A 702 -15.43 13.75 -2.17
CA ASP A 702 -16.10 13.39 -3.40
C ASP A 702 -15.13 13.64 -4.56
N THR A 703 -14.95 12.65 -5.42
CA THR A 703 -14.07 12.73 -6.58
C THR A 703 -14.85 12.37 -7.83
N GLU A 704 -14.88 13.30 -8.79
CA GLU A 704 -15.55 13.14 -10.07
C GLU A 704 -14.54 13.22 -11.22
N ILE A 705 -14.77 12.45 -12.28
CA ILE A 705 -14.04 12.57 -13.55
C ILE A 705 -14.73 13.63 -14.38
N ALA A 706 -14.15 14.82 -14.42
CA ALA A 706 -14.68 15.97 -15.16
C ALA A 706 -14.62 15.76 -16.68
N ARG A 707 -13.60 15.05 -17.17
CA ARG A 707 -13.41 14.80 -18.61
C ARG A 707 -12.62 13.52 -18.86
N ILE A 708 -13.03 12.77 -19.90
CA ILE A 708 -12.26 11.67 -20.50
C ILE A 708 -11.89 12.07 -21.92
N PHE A 709 -10.63 11.91 -22.32
CA PHE A 709 -10.14 12.30 -23.63
C PHE A 709 -9.03 11.38 -24.14
N SER A 710 -8.64 11.54 -25.39
CA SER A 710 -7.46 10.85 -25.96
C SER A 710 -6.69 11.81 -26.84
N ASN A 711 -5.39 11.88 -26.59
CA ASN A 711 -4.45 12.68 -27.38
C ASN A 711 -3.89 11.90 -28.60
N SER A 712 -4.24 10.62 -28.77
CA SER A 712 -3.84 9.82 -29.92
C SER A 712 -4.76 10.09 -31.12
N PRO A 713 -4.22 10.39 -32.32
CA PRO A 713 -5.02 10.54 -33.54
C PRO A 713 -5.84 9.30 -33.89
N THR A 714 -5.34 8.10 -33.60
CA THR A 714 -6.02 6.82 -33.85
C THR A 714 -7.08 6.55 -32.80
N LEU A 715 -6.74 6.72 -31.52
CA LEU A 715 -7.68 6.51 -30.42
C LEU A 715 -8.73 7.62 -30.33
N GLY A 716 -8.44 8.85 -30.78
CA GLY A 716 -9.41 9.95 -30.84
C GLY A 716 -10.58 9.68 -31.80
N ALA A 717 -10.46 8.67 -32.68
CA ALA A 717 -11.55 8.17 -33.51
C ALA A 717 -12.36 7.05 -32.80
N ILE A 718 -11.89 6.55 -31.67
CA ILE A 718 -12.54 5.52 -30.84
C ILE A 718 -13.28 6.25 -29.72
N ALA A 719 -14.44 5.76 -29.31
CA ALA A 719 -15.21 6.34 -28.23
C ALA A 719 -14.38 6.35 -26.93
N PRO A 720 -14.38 7.44 -26.13
CA PRO A 720 -13.58 7.54 -24.90
C PRO A 720 -13.81 6.40 -23.90
N ASP A 721 -15.03 5.87 -23.83
CA ASP A 721 -15.41 4.75 -22.98
C ASP A 721 -14.77 3.41 -23.38
N VAL A 722 -14.29 3.28 -24.61
CA VAL A 722 -13.49 2.12 -25.03
C VAL A 722 -12.06 2.21 -24.49
N ILE A 723 -11.53 3.43 -24.36
CA ILE A 723 -10.17 3.68 -23.87
C ILE A 723 -10.14 3.63 -22.34
N PHE A 724 -11.06 4.33 -21.70
CA PHE A 724 -11.19 4.43 -20.26
C PHE A 724 -12.66 4.42 -19.85
N GLY A 725 -13.24 3.23 -19.68
CA GLY A 725 -14.65 3.04 -19.39
C GLY A 725 -14.90 1.74 -18.61
N GLY A 726 -16.16 1.33 -18.55
CA GLY A 726 -16.55 0.14 -17.79
C GLY A 726 -16.34 0.36 -16.29
N PHE A 727 -15.47 -0.43 -15.66
CA PHE A 727 -15.15 -0.30 -14.23
C PHE A 727 -14.07 0.77 -13.92
N GLN A 728 -13.28 1.20 -14.91
CA GLN A 728 -12.13 2.10 -14.70
C GLN A 728 -12.49 3.42 -14.01
N PRO A 729 -13.53 4.15 -14.45
CA PRO A 729 -13.95 5.36 -13.74
C PRO A 729 -14.27 5.10 -12.27
N SER A 730 -14.97 4.02 -11.98
CA SER A 730 -15.39 3.71 -10.60
C SER A 730 -14.22 3.43 -9.64
N VAL A 731 -13.07 2.97 -10.14
CA VAL A 731 -11.85 2.81 -9.31
C VAL A 731 -11.44 4.14 -8.67
N ILE A 732 -11.63 5.23 -9.40
CA ILE A 732 -11.27 6.59 -8.98
C ILE A 732 -12.39 7.20 -8.16
N GLU A 733 -13.65 7.06 -8.62
CA GLU A 733 -14.78 7.79 -8.06
C GLU A 733 -15.43 7.10 -6.86
N THR A 734 -15.46 5.75 -6.81
CA THR A 734 -16.37 5.07 -5.86
C THR A 734 -15.80 3.89 -5.09
N TRP A 735 -14.56 3.43 -5.36
CA TRP A 735 -13.98 2.26 -4.68
C TRP A 735 -13.44 2.56 -3.28
N GLN A 736 -13.36 3.81 -2.91
CA GLN A 736 -13.03 4.26 -1.56
C GLN A 736 -14.28 4.88 -0.92
N PRO A 737 -14.46 4.79 0.40
CA PRO A 737 -15.58 5.42 1.09
C PRO A 737 -15.58 6.94 0.89
N ASP A 738 -16.75 7.52 0.61
CA ASP A 738 -16.98 8.96 0.51
C ASP A 738 -16.85 9.70 1.85
N SER A 739 -16.97 8.95 2.94
CA SER A 739 -16.87 9.50 4.29
C SER A 739 -16.19 8.53 5.25
N ARG A 740 -15.39 9.10 6.14
CA ARG A 740 -14.78 8.40 7.26
C ARG A 740 -14.85 9.24 8.52
N ILE A 741 -15.32 8.63 9.62
CA ILE A 741 -15.43 9.28 10.91
C ILE A 741 -14.77 8.38 11.95
N SER A 742 -13.87 8.94 12.73
CA SER A 742 -13.18 8.28 13.83
C SER A 742 -13.42 9.05 15.13
N LEU A 743 -13.83 8.36 16.18
CA LEU A 743 -13.88 8.88 17.54
C LEU A 743 -13.00 8.00 18.41
N THR A 744 -11.92 8.55 18.93
CA THR A 744 -11.03 7.87 19.86
C THR A 744 -11.14 8.44 21.26
N GLY A 745 -11.17 7.57 22.25
CA GLY A 745 -11.18 7.93 23.66
C GLY A 745 -10.04 7.24 24.40
N ASN A 746 -9.24 8.03 25.11
CA ASN A 746 -8.18 7.52 25.98
C ASN A 746 -8.51 7.87 27.43
N TRP A 747 -8.76 6.86 28.27
CA TRP A 747 -9.05 7.01 29.69
C TRP A 747 -7.93 6.41 30.53
N ILE A 748 -7.35 7.24 31.39
CA ILE A 748 -6.26 6.85 32.30
C ILE A 748 -6.69 7.01 33.73
N ARG A 749 -6.50 5.95 34.54
CA ARG A 749 -6.74 5.97 35.98
C ARG A 749 -5.71 5.12 36.71
N ASN A 750 -4.84 5.76 37.48
CA ASN A 750 -3.74 5.10 38.18
C ASN A 750 -2.92 4.27 37.16
N SER A 751 -2.82 2.95 37.40
CA SER A 751 -2.11 2.00 36.51
C SER A 751 -2.93 1.50 35.32
N TRP A 752 -4.20 1.91 35.17
CA TRP A 752 -5.04 1.44 34.06
C TRP A 752 -5.13 2.48 32.95
N SER A 753 -5.00 2.03 31.73
CA SER A 753 -5.30 2.79 30.51
C SER A 753 -6.30 2.01 29.65
N VAL A 754 -7.34 2.71 29.20
CA VAL A 754 -8.37 2.16 28.31
C VAL A 754 -8.48 3.04 27.08
N ASN A 755 -8.18 2.48 25.92
CA ASN A 755 -8.36 3.13 24.62
C ASN A 755 -9.58 2.50 23.92
N LEU A 756 -10.53 3.33 23.52
CA LEU A 756 -11.71 2.97 22.74
C LEU A 756 -11.69 3.73 21.43
N GLY A 757 -11.74 3.00 20.33
CA GLY A 757 -11.87 3.54 18.98
C GLY A 757 -13.23 3.18 18.38
N LEU A 758 -13.93 4.16 17.82
CA LEU A 758 -15.12 3.98 17.00
C LEU A 758 -14.80 4.51 15.61
N GLN A 759 -14.90 3.67 14.59
CA GLN A 759 -14.56 4.03 13.21
C GLN A 759 -15.75 3.73 12.31
N ASN A 760 -16.35 4.77 11.74
CA ASN A 760 -17.38 4.63 10.71
C ASN A 760 -16.73 4.78 9.33
N TYR A 761 -16.95 3.81 8.47
CA TYR A 761 -16.63 3.83 7.05
C TYR A 761 -17.92 4.07 6.29
N GLY A 762 -17.97 5.08 5.43
CA GLY A 762 -19.11 5.36 4.55
C GLY A 762 -19.34 4.26 3.51
N GLU A 763 -20.39 4.41 2.74
CA GLU A 763 -20.64 3.48 1.63
C GLU A 763 -19.60 3.63 0.51
N TYR A 764 -19.40 2.55 -0.25
CA TYR A 764 -18.54 2.52 -1.42
C TYR A 764 -19.09 1.56 -2.46
N THR A 765 -18.77 1.77 -3.72
CA THR A 765 -19.27 0.94 -4.83
C THR A 765 -18.12 0.38 -5.63
N THR A 766 -18.07 -0.94 -5.82
CA THR A 766 -17.15 -1.58 -6.76
C THR A 766 -17.90 -2.14 -7.97
N VAL A 767 -17.20 -2.25 -9.10
CA VAL A 767 -17.71 -2.86 -10.32
C VAL A 767 -16.85 -4.08 -10.65
N ASP A 768 -17.38 -5.28 -10.45
CA ASP A 768 -16.71 -6.54 -10.83
C ASP A 768 -17.46 -7.22 -11.98
N SER A 769 -18.64 -7.79 -11.75
CA SER A 769 -19.53 -8.31 -12.80
C SER A 769 -20.80 -7.48 -12.92
N GLY A 770 -20.74 -6.24 -12.53
CA GLY A 770 -21.78 -5.23 -12.38
C GLY A 770 -21.53 -4.41 -11.12
N PRO A 771 -22.15 -3.24 -10.99
CA PRO A 771 -21.96 -2.40 -9.82
C PRO A 771 -22.62 -3.01 -8.58
N GLN A 772 -21.90 -2.98 -7.45
CA GLN A 772 -22.45 -3.30 -6.13
C GLN A 772 -22.00 -2.24 -5.13
N THR A 773 -22.97 -1.63 -4.44
CA THR A 773 -22.71 -0.73 -3.32
C THR A 773 -22.69 -1.52 -2.02
N TYR A 774 -21.68 -1.28 -1.22
CA TYR A 774 -21.48 -1.83 0.12
C TYR A 774 -21.86 -0.76 1.13
N GLY A 775 -22.67 -1.13 2.13
CA GLY A 775 -23.22 -0.20 3.11
C GLY A 775 -22.16 0.37 4.05
N SER A 776 -22.57 1.44 4.74
CA SER A 776 -21.75 2.05 5.79
C SER A 776 -21.62 1.14 7.01
N GLU A 777 -20.40 0.99 7.57
CA GLU A 777 -20.13 0.12 8.70
C GLU A 777 -19.42 0.85 9.85
N LEU A 778 -19.80 0.48 11.09
CA LEU A 778 -19.21 0.99 12.31
C LEU A 778 -18.37 -0.08 13.01
N LEU A 779 -17.06 0.12 13.06
CA LEU A 779 -16.13 -0.74 13.77
C LEU A 779 -15.83 -0.19 15.16
N THR A 780 -15.57 -1.08 16.09
CA THR A 780 -15.20 -0.73 17.46
C THR A 780 -13.91 -1.44 17.85
N ASP A 781 -12.90 -0.67 18.25
CA ASP A 781 -11.63 -1.16 18.74
C ASP A 781 -11.51 -0.88 20.25
N LEU A 782 -10.91 -1.79 21.01
CA LEU A 782 -10.73 -1.67 22.44
C LEU A 782 -9.34 -2.16 22.85
N ARG A 783 -8.58 -1.34 23.55
CA ARG A 783 -7.33 -1.77 24.19
C ARG A 783 -7.40 -1.44 25.69
N VAL A 784 -7.07 -2.41 26.52
CA VAL A 784 -6.97 -2.25 27.98
C VAL A 784 -5.54 -2.60 28.39
N SER A 785 -4.88 -1.68 29.08
CA SER A 785 -3.49 -1.81 29.52
C SER A 785 -3.40 -1.64 31.03
N TYR A 786 -2.43 -2.33 31.65
CA TYR A 786 -2.09 -2.21 33.05
C TYR A 786 -0.59 -2.01 33.24
N ASP A 787 -0.21 -0.90 33.85
CA ASP A 787 1.16 -0.58 34.24
C ASP A 787 1.47 -1.14 35.63
N PHE A 788 2.50 -1.99 35.72
CA PHE A 788 2.97 -2.59 36.96
C PHE A 788 3.87 -1.64 37.80
N GLY A 789 4.14 -0.43 37.32
CA GLY A 789 4.93 0.60 38.02
C GLY A 789 6.43 0.37 38.01
N ASN A 790 6.94 -0.52 37.16
CA ASN A 790 8.37 -0.84 37.02
C ASN A 790 8.82 -0.86 35.55
N GLY A 791 8.17 -0.02 34.72
CA GLY A 791 8.40 0.05 33.28
C GLY A 791 7.75 -1.10 32.49
N ILE A 792 7.06 -2.04 33.16
CA ILE A 792 6.35 -3.14 32.49
C ILE A 792 4.86 -2.82 32.36
N ASN A 793 4.34 -2.90 31.17
CA ASN A 793 2.95 -2.71 30.82
C ASN A 793 2.40 -3.96 30.10
N ALA A 794 1.30 -4.53 30.59
CA ALA A 794 0.60 -5.62 29.91
C ALA A 794 -0.69 -5.11 29.27
N PHE A 795 -1.04 -5.63 28.11
CA PHE A 795 -2.27 -5.23 27.43
C PHE A 795 -3.02 -6.39 26.80
N VAL A 796 -4.33 -6.17 26.63
CA VAL A 796 -5.23 -6.92 25.77
C VAL A 796 -5.82 -5.94 24.78
N SER A 797 -5.78 -6.27 23.51
CA SER A 797 -6.35 -5.44 22.44
C SER A 797 -7.31 -6.27 21.59
N GLY A 798 -8.46 -5.71 21.28
CA GLY A 798 -9.41 -6.21 20.31
C GLY A 798 -9.65 -5.17 19.22
N ILE A 799 -9.44 -5.55 17.97
CA ILE A 799 -9.74 -4.75 16.79
C ILE A 799 -11.04 -5.28 16.22
N ASN A 800 -11.98 -4.38 15.90
CA ASN A 800 -13.29 -4.75 15.38
C ASN A 800 -14.01 -5.78 16.28
N ILE A 801 -14.12 -5.48 17.56
CA ILE A 801 -14.58 -6.43 18.59
C ILE A 801 -15.98 -7.00 18.39
N PHE A 802 -16.80 -6.38 17.53
CA PHE A 802 -18.14 -6.85 17.18
C PHE A 802 -18.18 -7.69 15.89
N ASP A 803 -17.02 -8.03 15.33
CA ASP A 803 -16.89 -8.93 14.17
C ASP A 803 -17.60 -8.42 12.90
N VAL A 804 -17.59 -7.10 12.70
CA VAL A 804 -18.20 -6.45 11.54
C VAL A 804 -17.43 -6.79 10.27
N THR A 805 -18.14 -7.16 9.20
CA THR A 805 -17.58 -7.41 7.87
C THR A 805 -18.32 -6.56 6.84
N PRO A 806 -17.72 -6.30 5.67
CA PRO A 806 -18.47 -5.69 4.56
C PRO A 806 -19.65 -6.57 4.13
N ASP A 807 -20.59 -5.98 3.42
CA ASP A 807 -21.65 -6.74 2.75
C ASP A 807 -21.06 -7.83 1.86
N GLU A 808 -21.74 -8.97 1.78
CA GLU A 808 -21.32 -10.08 0.91
C GLU A 808 -21.58 -9.74 -0.57
N VAL A 809 -20.72 -10.27 -1.45
CA VAL A 809 -20.89 -10.14 -2.90
C VAL A 809 -22.15 -10.87 -3.34
N THR A 810 -23.07 -10.14 -3.96
CA THR A 810 -24.35 -10.69 -4.46
C THR A 810 -24.29 -11.11 -5.93
N ASN A 811 -23.21 -10.77 -6.63
CA ASN A 811 -23.09 -10.97 -8.06
C ASN A 811 -22.35 -12.28 -8.39
N SER A 812 -23.02 -13.18 -9.13
CA SER A 812 -22.53 -14.53 -9.46
C SER A 812 -21.45 -14.59 -10.56
N GLY A 813 -20.90 -13.45 -10.99
CA GLY A 813 -20.08 -13.35 -12.22
C GLY A 813 -18.75 -14.05 -12.22
N SER A 814 -18.19 -14.50 -11.10
CA SER A 814 -16.94 -15.26 -11.10
C SER A 814 -17.07 -16.54 -10.30
N ARG A 815 -17.13 -17.64 -11.01
CA ARG A 815 -17.16 -19.01 -10.47
C ARG A 815 -18.27 -19.24 -9.44
N GLY A 816 -19.44 -18.67 -9.73
CA GLY A 816 -20.65 -18.81 -8.91
C GLY A 816 -21.22 -20.21 -8.91
N GLY A 817 -22.02 -20.47 -7.90
CA GLY A 817 -22.62 -21.77 -7.63
C GLY A 817 -23.74 -22.13 -8.58
N LEU A 818 -23.43 -22.96 -9.58
CA LEU A 818 -24.41 -23.72 -10.33
C LEU A 818 -24.44 -25.20 -9.91
N PHE A 819 -23.66 -25.56 -8.91
CA PHE A 819 -23.52 -26.92 -8.44
C PHE A 819 -24.52 -27.15 -7.30
N GLU A 820 -25.57 -27.93 -7.58
CA GLU A 820 -26.42 -28.43 -6.52
C GLU A 820 -25.88 -29.71 -5.94
N SER A 821 -25.87 -29.78 -4.71
CA SER A 821 -25.22 -30.78 -3.93
C SER A 821 -26.10 -31.95 -3.64
N ALA A 822 -25.46 -33.12 -3.61
CA ALA A 822 -25.87 -34.21 -2.76
C ALA A 822 -26.10 -33.73 -1.31
N PRO A 823 -26.92 -34.39 -0.49
CA PRO A 823 -27.19 -33.99 0.89
C PRO A 823 -25.90 -33.74 1.66
N GLY A 824 -25.75 -32.54 2.21
CA GLY A 824 -24.56 -32.08 2.93
C GLY A 824 -23.64 -31.13 2.17
N ALA A 825 -24.03 -30.68 0.99
CA ALA A 825 -23.28 -29.69 0.21
C ALA A 825 -24.14 -28.44 -0.14
N GLU A 826 -25.13 -28.14 0.67
CA GLU A 826 -26.00 -26.98 0.54
C GLU A 826 -25.20 -25.67 0.45
N ASP A 827 -24.03 -25.62 1.14
CA ASP A 827 -23.12 -24.48 1.11
C ASP A 827 -22.38 -24.32 -0.25
N LEU A 828 -22.38 -25.33 -1.10
CA LEU A 828 -21.77 -25.25 -2.44
C LEU A 828 -22.62 -24.44 -3.44
N ALA A 829 -23.86 -24.16 -3.12
CA ALA A 829 -24.74 -23.31 -3.91
C ALA A 829 -24.49 -21.80 -3.69
N SER A 830 -23.34 -21.43 -3.17
CA SER A 830 -22.92 -20.04 -2.96
C SER A 830 -22.90 -19.24 -4.26
N PRO A 831 -23.32 -17.97 -4.27
CA PRO A 831 -23.36 -17.16 -5.48
C PRO A 831 -21.96 -16.93 -6.09
N THR A 832 -20.89 -16.96 -5.28
CA THR A 832 -19.52 -16.80 -5.74
C THR A 832 -18.50 -17.34 -4.71
N VAL A 833 -17.30 -17.71 -5.16
CA VAL A 833 -16.17 -18.03 -4.27
C VAL A 833 -15.66 -16.80 -3.51
N PHE A 834 -15.92 -15.60 -4.03
CA PHE A 834 -15.56 -14.33 -3.41
C PHE A 834 -16.70 -13.88 -2.50
N ARG A 835 -16.67 -14.31 -1.25
CA ARG A 835 -17.67 -13.91 -0.25
C ARG A 835 -17.70 -12.38 -0.08
N TYR A 836 -16.54 -11.74 -0.08
CA TYR A 836 -16.36 -10.29 0.00
C TYR A 836 -15.66 -9.76 -1.24
N SER A 837 -15.71 -8.43 -1.46
CA SER A 837 -15.01 -7.82 -2.58
C SER A 837 -13.50 -8.06 -2.48
N ARG A 838 -12.93 -8.69 -3.51
CA ARG A 838 -11.48 -8.83 -3.66
C ARG A 838 -10.82 -7.58 -4.24
N ARG A 839 -11.60 -6.61 -4.70
CA ARG A 839 -11.16 -5.38 -5.38
C ARG A 839 -10.81 -4.27 -4.41
N SER A 840 -11.72 -4.02 -3.49
CA SER A 840 -11.59 -3.02 -2.43
C SER A 840 -12.29 -3.51 -1.17
N ALA A 841 -11.57 -3.46 -0.07
CA ALA A 841 -12.08 -3.67 1.28
C ALA A 841 -11.43 -2.64 2.20
N PRO A 842 -12.05 -1.46 2.35
CA PRO A 842 -11.46 -0.32 3.06
C PRO A 842 -10.98 -0.65 4.47
N PHE A 843 -11.74 -1.41 5.22
CA PHE A 843 -11.40 -1.88 6.58
C PHE A 843 -11.02 -3.38 6.65
N GLY A 844 -10.85 -4.03 5.49
CA GLY A 844 -10.64 -5.48 5.41
C GLY A 844 -11.95 -6.28 5.58
N PHE A 845 -11.82 -7.60 5.63
CA PHE A 845 -12.96 -8.52 5.77
C PHE A 845 -12.62 -9.73 6.66
N ASN A 846 -11.56 -9.60 7.48
CA ASN A 846 -11.12 -10.69 8.37
C ASN A 846 -11.97 -10.84 9.63
N GLY A 847 -12.85 -9.87 9.94
CA GLY A 847 -13.64 -9.84 11.16
C GLY A 847 -12.83 -9.39 12.38
N ALA A 848 -13.21 -9.84 13.56
CA ALA A 848 -12.59 -9.46 14.82
C ALA A 848 -11.20 -10.10 15.01
N TYR A 849 -10.26 -9.31 15.53
CA TYR A 849 -8.89 -9.75 15.85
C TYR A 849 -8.58 -9.42 17.32
N TRP A 850 -8.03 -10.38 18.04
CA TRP A 850 -7.65 -10.22 19.45
C TRP A 850 -6.17 -10.48 19.65
N SER A 851 -5.52 -9.64 20.44
CA SER A 851 -4.10 -9.78 20.78
C SER A 851 -3.87 -9.53 22.26
N VAL A 852 -2.75 -10.09 22.74
CA VAL A 852 -2.20 -9.84 24.07
C VAL A 852 -0.73 -9.50 23.93
N GLY A 853 -0.21 -8.67 24.81
CA GLY A 853 1.21 -8.34 24.75
C GLY A 853 1.75 -7.74 26.05
N LEU A 854 3.06 -7.66 26.05
CA LEU A 854 3.85 -7.02 27.09
C LEU A 854 4.74 -5.96 26.45
N GLN A 855 4.79 -4.80 27.07
CA GLN A 855 5.70 -3.73 26.74
C GLN A 855 6.57 -3.42 27.95
N MET A 856 7.83 -3.20 27.74
CA MET A 856 8.80 -2.80 28.75
C MET A 856 9.49 -1.51 28.30
N ASN A 857 9.49 -0.50 29.16
CA ASN A 857 10.24 0.75 28.98
C ASN A 857 11.38 0.77 29.99
N PHE A 858 12.60 1.18 29.59
CA PHE A 858 13.82 1.11 30.41
C PHE A 858 14.84 2.20 30.03
#